data_900df3c1c606f0db19abdc8a3a558c23
#
_entry.id   900df3c1c606f0db19abdc8a3a558c23
#
_cell.length_a   1.000
_cell.length_b   1.000
_cell.length_c   1.000
_cell.angle_alpha   90.00
_cell.angle_beta   90.00
_cell.angle_gamma   90.00
#
_symmetry.space_group_name_H-M   'P 1'
#
loop_
_entity.id
_entity.type
_entity.pdbx_description
1 polymer ?
#
loop_
_entity_poly.entity_id
_entity_poly.type
_entity_poly.pdbx_seq_one_letter_code
_entity_poly.pdbx_strand_id
1 'polypeptide(L)'
;MSVRPDIATRPVHPATRGAVRRPTGLVAALNDPARASAIGLVLIGLAIALVVLKPWLPEALVRWPAALVVPFADALNRLFLFVKDDLGFLAVTRAGASGIEWLLDITANLLYGKRRWPNLEPIPWSAVAATAACLGWWLGGWRLALLGGGTFVWVALMGQWKWTMETMSVIVVAVPLAVGLGLALGVASWKSRRVERVLSPMLNIAQSLPHFAYMIPVVVFIGVGPKSGAIVTIIFAVPPMIRMTLLGLRQVPPEIVESGEMCGATRWQLLRHVRVPTARREILVGVNQVIMQSLAMVVLASFIGMPGLGQKLLQLLQSLKIGRSIEIGITIVLLAIMLDRLSKAWAQRQPAHFSRGTSWFARHRLLVIWALLMVGLYLLAQVVPLLAEISRKHAFSVSKPLDAVMDAFLTVVDPVTLAIRSFLIRDVLIPMRDAYLWLPTGAVLTLVAGVAWRVGGWRSALTCTGFVGSIALSGWWDRAMITAYMVSFAVLLASLVGLPLGVWAARDEGRANRVLLACDTMQTFPSFIYLIPVIMLFGVNDVAAIAAVVVFGLVPMTRYTIEGLRGVPPQLLEAADMSGATRRQTLWNVSLPMAVPTIMIGLNQTVMFSLFMVIIAAFIGTQDLGQEMQRALSSTDVGKGLVLGLCVAFMGLTVDHLIGRWGAERSRLLGLTS
;
A
#
# COMPACT_ATOMS: atom_id res chain seq x y z
N MET A 1 -45.80 24.22 -46.12
CA MET A 1 -46.56 23.44 -45.12
C MET A 1 -45.66 23.06 -43.99
N SER A 2 -45.80 23.79 -42.91
CA SER A 2 -44.99 23.68 -41.69
C SER A 2 -45.58 22.61 -40.77
N VAL A 3 -44.78 21.63 -40.35
CA VAL A 3 -45.13 20.77 -39.22
C VAL A 3 -44.01 20.92 -38.17
N ARG A 4 -44.33 21.63 -37.10
CA ARG A 4 -43.56 21.60 -35.84
C ARG A 4 -43.99 20.34 -35.07
N PRO A 5 -43.08 19.58 -34.47
CA PRO A 5 -43.42 18.72 -33.34
C PRO A 5 -43.15 19.45 -32.03
N ASP A 6 -44.19 19.67 -31.25
CA ASP A 6 -44.16 20.06 -29.85
C ASP A 6 -43.49 18.96 -29.02
N ILE A 7 -42.26 19.23 -28.57
CA ILE A 7 -41.65 18.45 -27.50
C ILE A 7 -42.13 19.04 -26.17
N ALA A 8 -43.21 18.43 -25.64
CA ALA A 8 -43.67 18.72 -24.28
C ALA A 8 -42.61 18.30 -23.26
N THR A 9 -41.92 19.28 -22.73
CA THR A 9 -41.08 19.13 -21.55
C THR A 9 -41.95 18.73 -20.37
N ARG A 10 -41.94 17.45 -19.99
CA ARG A 10 -42.47 17.02 -18.68
C ARG A 10 -41.58 17.61 -17.59
N PRO A 11 -42.15 18.31 -16.60
CA PRO A 11 -41.40 18.78 -15.47
C PRO A 11 -40.87 17.56 -14.68
N VAL A 12 -39.58 17.46 -14.54
CA VAL A 12 -38.91 16.51 -13.62
C VAL A 12 -39.41 16.87 -12.22
N HIS A 13 -40.26 16.02 -11.64
CA HIS A 13 -40.65 16.11 -10.24
C HIS A 13 -39.36 16.09 -9.40
N PRO A 14 -39.09 17.07 -8.53
CA PRO A 14 -38.02 16.97 -7.60
C PRO A 14 -38.29 15.78 -6.67
N ALA A 15 -37.43 14.77 -6.76
CA ALA A 15 -37.45 13.66 -5.83
C ALA A 15 -37.55 14.23 -4.43
N THR A 16 -38.59 13.87 -3.70
CA THR A 16 -38.80 14.20 -2.30
C THR A 16 -37.53 13.87 -1.55
N ARG A 17 -36.71 14.88 -1.27
CA ARG A 17 -35.64 14.79 -0.30
C ARG A 17 -36.30 14.37 1.00
N GLY A 18 -36.11 13.11 1.39
CA GLY A 18 -36.51 12.64 2.71
C GLY A 18 -36.06 13.66 3.72
N ALA A 19 -37.00 14.23 4.44
CA ALA A 19 -36.76 15.26 5.43
C ALA A 19 -35.71 14.71 6.41
N VAL A 20 -34.47 15.15 6.24
CA VAL A 20 -33.42 14.95 7.24
C VAL A 20 -33.97 15.67 8.47
N ARG A 21 -34.45 14.91 9.46
CA ARG A 21 -34.87 15.45 10.76
C ARG A 21 -33.75 16.36 11.24
N ARG A 22 -33.98 17.66 11.23
CA ARG A 22 -33.07 18.62 11.86
C ARG A 22 -32.95 18.21 13.33
N PRO A 23 -31.76 17.96 13.83
CA PRO A 23 -31.60 17.61 15.23
C PRO A 23 -32.13 18.78 16.07
N THR A 24 -33.15 18.52 16.88
CA THR A 24 -33.73 19.50 17.80
C THR A 24 -33.05 19.36 19.16
N GLY A 25 -32.79 20.48 19.85
CA GLY A 25 -32.24 20.47 21.19
C GLY A 25 -30.69 20.50 21.27
N LEU A 26 -30.18 19.94 22.35
CA LEU A 26 -28.75 19.98 22.73
C LEU A 26 -27.79 19.56 21.59
N VAL A 27 -28.21 18.59 20.77
CA VAL A 27 -27.41 18.08 19.62
C VAL A 27 -27.31 19.13 18.51
N ALA A 28 -28.32 19.97 18.28
CA ALA A 28 -28.27 21.05 17.32
C ALA A 28 -27.35 22.18 17.82
N ALA A 29 -27.39 22.47 19.12
CA ALA A 29 -26.53 23.48 19.76
C ALA A 29 -25.04 23.05 19.75
N LEU A 30 -24.72 21.78 19.85
CA LEU A 30 -23.35 21.24 19.82
C LEU A 30 -22.75 21.18 18.40
N ASN A 31 -23.59 21.23 17.36
CA ASN A 31 -23.15 21.23 15.96
C ASN A 31 -23.14 22.65 15.33
N ASP A 32 -23.46 23.68 16.09
CA ASP A 32 -23.32 25.06 15.63
C ASP A 32 -21.84 25.39 15.39
N PRO A 33 -21.42 25.76 14.16
CA PRO A 33 -20.01 25.91 13.81
C PRO A 33 -19.27 26.94 14.66
N ALA A 34 -19.96 28.00 15.11
CA ALA A 34 -19.37 29.00 16.00
C ALA A 34 -19.11 28.43 17.40
N ARG A 35 -20.06 27.72 17.97
CA ARG A 35 -19.92 27.06 19.28
C ARG A 35 -18.93 25.90 19.23
N ALA A 36 -18.94 25.11 18.16
CA ALA A 36 -17.97 24.04 17.98
C ALA A 36 -16.53 24.57 17.92
N SER A 37 -16.32 25.68 17.24
CA SER A 37 -15.02 26.38 17.22
C SER A 37 -14.60 26.85 18.60
N ALA A 38 -15.51 27.47 19.37
CA ALA A 38 -15.23 27.96 20.71
C ALA A 38 -14.89 26.83 21.68
N ILE A 39 -15.70 25.75 21.72
CA ILE A 39 -15.46 24.59 22.58
C ILE A 39 -14.11 23.94 22.21
N GLY A 40 -13.82 23.77 20.91
CA GLY A 40 -12.55 23.23 20.45
C GLY A 40 -11.35 24.05 20.93
N LEU A 41 -11.43 25.40 20.87
CA LEU A 41 -10.39 26.29 21.38
C LEU A 41 -10.23 26.22 22.90
N VAL A 42 -11.34 26.09 23.65
CA VAL A 42 -11.28 25.91 25.12
C VAL A 42 -10.58 24.57 25.46
N LEU A 43 -10.89 23.49 24.76
CA LEU A 43 -10.22 22.21 24.97
C LEU A 43 -8.73 22.26 24.62
N ILE A 44 -8.36 22.96 23.56
CA ILE A 44 -6.95 23.17 23.19
C ILE A 44 -6.26 24.01 24.27
N GLY A 45 -6.90 25.08 24.76
CA GLY A 45 -6.39 25.88 25.88
C GLY A 45 -6.22 25.06 27.16
N LEU A 46 -7.18 24.17 27.45
CA LEU A 46 -7.07 23.23 28.57
C LEU A 46 -5.91 22.25 28.39
N ALA A 47 -5.69 21.74 27.19
CA ALA A 47 -4.56 20.86 26.91
C ALA A 47 -3.22 21.58 27.16
N ILE A 48 -3.10 22.84 26.72
CA ILE A 48 -1.91 23.67 26.98
C ILE A 48 -1.76 23.90 28.50
N ALA A 49 -2.85 24.23 29.19
CA ALA A 49 -2.83 24.40 30.65
C ALA A 49 -2.36 23.13 31.37
N LEU A 50 -2.82 21.94 30.95
CA LEU A 50 -2.37 20.66 31.50
C LEU A 50 -0.88 20.41 31.28
N VAL A 51 -0.31 20.87 30.17
CA VAL A 51 1.13 20.79 29.90
C VAL A 51 1.91 21.72 30.84
N VAL A 52 1.47 22.98 30.98
CA VAL A 52 2.13 24.00 31.81
C VAL A 52 2.02 23.65 33.30
N LEU A 53 0.86 23.18 33.73
CA LEU A 53 0.60 22.82 35.13
C LEU A 53 1.09 21.42 35.52
N LYS A 54 1.76 20.70 34.61
CA LYS A 54 2.24 19.33 34.84
C LYS A 54 2.89 19.10 36.21
N PRO A 55 3.76 20.00 36.75
CA PRO A 55 4.41 19.78 38.05
C PRO A 55 3.43 19.70 39.24
N TRP A 56 2.23 20.29 39.08
CA TRP A 56 1.19 20.32 40.14
C TRP A 56 0.04 19.34 39.91
N LEU A 57 0.06 18.60 38.78
CA LEU A 57 -1.01 17.67 38.45
C LEU A 57 -0.85 16.34 39.20
N PRO A 58 -1.99 15.70 39.58
CA PRO A 58 -1.97 14.33 40.06
C PRO A 58 -1.31 13.39 39.05
N GLU A 59 -0.58 12.40 39.52
CA GLU A 59 0.14 11.44 38.68
C GLU A 59 -0.78 10.72 37.66
N ALA A 60 -2.05 10.50 38.04
CA ALA A 60 -3.08 9.91 37.17
C ALA A 60 -3.44 10.75 35.92
N LEU A 61 -3.22 12.07 35.92
CA LEU A 61 -3.43 12.94 34.76
C LEU A 61 -2.14 13.09 33.94
N VAL A 62 -0.98 12.91 34.56
CA VAL A 62 0.33 12.97 33.90
C VAL A 62 0.66 11.66 33.19
N ARG A 63 0.50 10.54 33.88
CA ARG A 63 0.67 9.20 33.34
C ARG A 63 -0.63 8.42 33.40
N TRP A 64 -0.88 7.61 32.40
CA TRP A 64 -2.05 6.75 32.42
C TRP A 64 -1.96 5.77 33.59
N PRO A 65 -2.95 5.69 34.49
CA PRO A 65 -2.89 4.81 35.64
C PRO A 65 -2.81 3.35 35.23
N ALA A 66 -1.86 2.60 35.81
CA ALA A 66 -1.73 1.17 35.53
C ALA A 66 -3.01 0.37 35.85
N ALA A 67 -3.79 0.83 36.83
CA ALA A 67 -5.08 0.22 37.20
C ALA A 67 -6.15 0.34 36.09
N LEU A 68 -6.02 1.28 35.16
CA LEU A 68 -6.93 1.46 34.03
C LEU A 68 -6.44 0.75 32.75
N VAL A 69 -5.31 0.08 32.79
CA VAL A 69 -4.82 -0.71 31.66
C VAL A 69 -5.64 -1.99 31.58
N VAL A 70 -6.34 -2.16 30.46
CA VAL A 70 -7.15 -3.34 30.18
C VAL A 70 -6.28 -4.38 29.46
N PRO A 71 -6.20 -5.62 29.95
CA PRO A 71 -5.39 -6.68 29.33
C PRO A 71 -6.06 -7.21 28.06
N PHE A 72 -6.22 -6.34 27.05
CA PHE A 72 -6.81 -6.70 25.75
C PHE A 72 -6.07 -7.84 25.07
N ALA A 73 -4.73 -7.90 25.21
CA ALA A 73 -3.91 -8.94 24.63
C ALA A 73 -4.31 -10.33 25.18
N ASP A 74 -4.48 -10.45 26.50
CA ASP A 74 -4.87 -11.70 27.14
C ASP A 74 -6.31 -12.11 26.80
N ALA A 75 -7.22 -11.13 26.71
CA ALA A 75 -8.59 -11.37 26.30
C ALA A 75 -8.66 -11.89 24.85
N LEU A 76 -7.91 -11.27 23.95
CA LEU A 76 -7.81 -11.70 22.56
C LEU A 76 -7.12 -13.06 22.43
N ASN A 77 -6.06 -13.32 23.20
CA ASN A 77 -5.41 -14.62 23.22
C ASN A 77 -6.37 -15.72 23.67
N ARG A 78 -7.16 -15.49 24.74
CA ARG A 78 -8.18 -16.45 25.18
C ARG A 78 -9.26 -16.69 24.14
N LEU A 79 -9.78 -15.62 23.51
CA LEU A 79 -10.72 -15.73 22.40
C LEU A 79 -10.13 -16.52 21.23
N PHE A 80 -8.88 -16.26 20.92
CA PHE A 80 -8.19 -16.91 19.83
C PHE A 80 -7.95 -18.40 20.09
N LEU A 81 -7.55 -18.78 21.30
CA LEU A 81 -7.41 -20.17 21.75
C LEU A 81 -8.75 -20.89 21.70
N PHE A 82 -9.82 -20.25 22.18
CA PHE A 82 -11.18 -20.79 22.09
C PHE A 82 -11.59 -21.10 20.65
N VAL A 83 -11.37 -20.14 19.72
CA VAL A 83 -11.68 -20.33 18.29
C VAL A 83 -10.81 -21.42 17.67
N LYS A 84 -9.53 -21.47 18.07
CA LYS A 84 -8.57 -22.42 17.54
C LYS A 84 -8.84 -23.85 17.99
N ASP A 85 -9.00 -24.04 19.29
CA ASP A 85 -9.00 -25.37 19.92
C ASP A 85 -10.44 -25.89 20.14
N ASP A 86 -11.35 -25.07 20.72
CA ASP A 86 -12.70 -25.51 21.07
C ASP A 86 -13.66 -25.53 19.87
N LEU A 87 -13.60 -24.55 18.97
CA LEU A 87 -14.44 -24.51 17.77
C LEU A 87 -13.89 -25.38 16.61
N GLY A 88 -12.74 -26.01 16.77
CA GLY A 88 -12.13 -26.85 15.73
C GLY A 88 -11.76 -26.11 14.45
N PHE A 89 -11.70 -24.76 14.50
CA PHE A 89 -11.40 -23.93 13.33
C PHE A 89 -10.01 -24.23 12.75
N LEU A 90 -9.11 -24.77 13.57
CA LEU A 90 -7.78 -25.21 13.14
C LEU A 90 -7.85 -26.32 12.07
N ALA A 91 -8.80 -27.26 12.17
CA ALA A 91 -8.97 -28.32 11.19
C ALA A 91 -9.41 -27.75 9.81
N VAL A 92 -10.34 -26.80 9.83
CA VAL A 92 -10.84 -26.14 8.62
C VAL A 92 -9.74 -25.31 7.94
N THR A 93 -8.99 -24.52 8.72
CA THR A 93 -7.91 -23.69 8.17
C THR A 93 -6.76 -24.54 7.64
N ARG A 94 -6.41 -25.63 8.30
CA ARG A 94 -5.38 -26.57 7.83
C ARG A 94 -5.82 -27.33 6.56
N ALA A 95 -7.10 -27.73 6.49
CA ALA A 95 -7.64 -28.35 5.28
C ALA A 95 -7.64 -27.38 4.09
N GLY A 96 -8.04 -26.11 4.29
CA GLY A 96 -7.93 -25.08 3.26
C GLY A 96 -6.47 -24.79 2.87
N ALA A 97 -5.58 -24.73 3.84
CA ALA A 97 -4.16 -24.51 3.60
C ALA A 97 -3.47 -25.68 2.86
N SER A 98 -3.94 -26.93 3.02
CA SER A 98 -3.40 -28.08 2.30
C SER A 98 -3.64 -27.99 0.79
N GLY A 99 -4.79 -27.44 0.36
CA GLY A 99 -5.06 -27.19 -1.05
C GLY A 99 -4.10 -26.15 -1.66
N ILE A 100 -3.81 -25.08 -0.90
CA ILE A 100 -2.82 -24.08 -1.32
C ILE A 100 -1.41 -24.69 -1.33
N GLU A 101 -1.07 -25.50 -0.33
CA GLU A 101 0.21 -26.20 -0.26
C GLU A 101 0.43 -27.13 -1.46
N TRP A 102 -0.61 -27.85 -1.89
CA TRP A 102 -0.56 -28.69 -3.08
C TRP A 102 -0.27 -27.85 -4.34
N LEU A 103 -0.93 -26.69 -4.53
CA LEU A 103 -0.63 -25.79 -5.64
C LEU A 103 0.80 -25.23 -5.57
N LEU A 104 1.26 -24.87 -4.37
CA LEU A 104 2.63 -24.40 -4.15
C LEU A 104 3.65 -25.50 -4.45
N ASP A 105 3.37 -26.75 -4.08
CA ASP A 105 4.27 -27.87 -4.37
C ASP A 105 4.37 -28.15 -5.88
N ILE A 106 3.27 -28.05 -6.63
CA ILE A 106 3.29 -28.14 -8.10
C ILE A 106 4.16 -27.03 -8.70
N THR A 107 3.89 -25.78 -8.32
CA THR A 107 4.63 -24.63 -8.87
C THR A 107 6.10 -24.65 -8.47
N ALA A 108 6.42 -25.06 -7.25
CA ALA A 108 7.78 -25.22 -6.76
C ALA A 108 8.57 -26.30 -7.53
N ASN A 109 7.92 -27.44 -7.79
CA ASN A 109 8.54 -28.52 -8.59
C ASN A 109 8.80 -28.08 -10.04
N LEU A 110 7.85 -27.34 -10.64
CA LEU A 110 8.01 -26.84 -12.01
C LEU A 110 9.08 -25.77 -12.15
N LEU A 111 9.24 -24.89 -11.14
CA LEU A 111 10.11 -23.70 -11.25
C LEU A 111 11.54 -23.93 -10.75
N TYR A 112 11.75 -24.72 -9.69
CA TYR A 112 13.10 -24.92 -9.12
C TYR A 112 13.41 -26.34 -8.64
N GLY A 113 12.51 -27.31 -8.84
CA GLY A 113 12.74 -28.73 -8.50
C GLY A 113 12.75 -28.98 -6.99
N LYS A 114 11.60 -29.33 -6.42
CA LYS A 114 11.50 -29.76 -5.03
C LYS A 114 11.70 -31.29 -4.98
N ARG A 115 12.48 -31.79 -4.02
CA ARG A 115 12.80 -33.23 -3.86
C ARG A 115 11.58 -34.18 -3.76
N ARG A 116 10.38 -33.66 -3.63
CA ARG A 116 9.14 -34.43 -3.45
C ARG A 116 8.68 -35.18 -4.71
N TRP A 117 9.09 -34.69 -5.90
CA TRP A 117 8.76 -35.30 -7.18
C TRP A 117 10.05 -35.50 -8.01
N PRO A 118 10.82 -36.53 -7.73
CA PRO A 118 12.14 -36.71 -8.33
C PRO A 118 12.12 -36.93 -9.85
N ASN A 119 10.97 -37.32 -10.40
CA ASN A 119 10.82 -37.63 -11.83
C ASN A 119 10.44 -36.44 -12.72
N LEU A 120 10.24 -35.22 -12.14
CA LEU A 120 9.93 -34.04 -12.91
C LEU A 120 11.10 -33.06 -12.83
N GLU A 121 11.81 -32.93 -13.94
CA GLU A 121 12.85 -31.89 -14.04
C GLU A 121 12.23 -30.50 -14.06
N PRO A 122 12.83 -29.52 -13.37
CA PRO A 122 12.33 -28.15 -13.38
C PRO A 122 12.45 -27.54 -14.79
N ILE A 123 11.58 -26.58 -15.08
CA ILE A 123 11.65 -25.84 -16.35
C ILE A 123 13.00 -25.10 -16.43
N PRO A 124 13.78 -25.30 -17.54
CA PRO A 124 15.05 -24.61 -17.73
C PRO A 124 14.91 -23.09 -17.57
N TRP A 125 15.92 -22.44 -16.97
CA TRP A 125 15.90 -20.98 -16.83
C TRP A 125 15.76 -20.27 -18.17
N SER A 126 16.36 -20.80 -19.21
CA SER A 126 16.30 -20.28 -20.58
C SER A 126 14.86 -20.28 -21.13
N ALA A 127 14.08 -21.32 -20.83
CA ALA A 127 12.68 -21.43 -21.23
C ALA A 127 11.80 -20.42 -20.47
N VAL A 128 12.04 -20.20 -19.16
CA VAL A 128 11.32 -19.17 -18.39
C VAL A 128 11.65 -17.77 -18.91
N ALA A 129 12.93 -17.47 -19.20
CA ALA A 129 13.35 -16.21 -19.78
C ALA A 129 12.72 -15.98 -21.16
N ALA A 130 12.69 -17.01 -22.02
CA ALA A 130 12.04 -16.95 -23.32
C ALA A 130 10.52 -16.74 -23.20
N THR A 131 9.86 -17.39 -22.23
CA THR A 131 8.43 -17.19 -21.96
C THR A 131 8.15 -15.73 -21.57
N ALA A 132 8.94 -15.16 -20.68
CA ALA A 132 8.79 -13.76 -20.28
C ALA A 132 9.07 -12.80 -21.44
N ALA A 133 10.06 -13.10 -22.28
CA ALA A 133 10.35 -12.33 -23.49
C ALA A 133 9.21 -12.40 -24.50
N CYS A 134 8.68 -13.60 -24.81
CA CYS A 134 7.54 -13.78 -25.69
C CYS A 134 6.27 -13.08 -25.18
N LEU A 135 5.99 -13.17 -23.87
CA LEU A 135 4.89 -12.45 -23.24
C LEU A 135 5.08 -10.94 -23.36
N GLY A 136 6.28 -10.44 -23.09
CA GLY A 136 6.62 -9.03 -23.24
C GLY A 136 6.45 -8.55 -24.70
N TRP A 137 6.93 -9.34 -25.67
CA TRP A 137 6.74 -9.06 -27.08
C TRP A 137 5.27 -8.98 -27.48
N TRP A 138 4.50 -9.93 -27.01
CA TRP A 138 3.07 -9.98 -27.27
C TRP A 138 2.30 -8.80 -26.69
N LEU A 139 2.70 -8.28 -25.51
CA LEU A 139 2.01 -7.21 -24.80
C LEU A 139 2.46 -5.81 -25.22
N GLY A 140 3.76 -5.58 -25.43
CA GLY A 140 4.29 -4.22 -25.63
C GLY A 140 5.52 -4.13 -26.54
N GLY A 141 5.79 -5.18 -27.35
CA GLY A 141 6.86 -5.19 -28.33
C GLY A 141 8.26 -5.43 -27.75
N TRP A 142 9.31 -5.13 -28.53
CA TRP A 142 10.68 -5.52 -28.24
C TRP A 142 11.26 -4.98 -26.92
N ARG A 143 10.86 -3.77 -26.51
CA ARG A 143 11.32 -3.15 -25.24
C ARG A 143 10.85 -3.95 -24.02
N LEU A 144 9.60 -4.37 -24.06
CA LEU A 144 9.02 -5.15 -22.97
C LEU A 144 9.49 -6.61 -23.01
N ALA A 145 9.79 -7.15 -24.19
CA ALA A 145 10.44 -8.44 -24.35
C ALA A 145 11.84 -8.45 -23.75
N LEU A 146 12.63 -7.40 -24.02
CA LEU A 146 13.96 -7.23 -23.45
C LEU A 146 13.91 -7.10 -21.92
N LEU A 147 12.96 -6.35 -21.39
CA LEU A 147 12.76 -6.24 -19.95
C LEU A 147 12.40 -7.60 -19.33
N GLY A 148 11.42 -8.32 -19.88
CA GLY A 148 10.98 -9.61 -19.37
C GLY A 148 12.07 -10.68 -19.42
N GLY A 149 12.62 -10.92 -20.61
CA GLY A 149 13.71 -11.88 -20.81
C GLY A 149 14.99 -11.48 -20.08
N GLY A 150 15.38 -10.21 -20.18
CA GLY A 150 16.58 -9.68 -19.52
C GLY A 150 16.54 -9.78 -18.00
N THR A 151 15.37 -9.61 -17.37
CA THR A 151 15.21 -9.81 -15.92
C THR A 151 15.56 -11.25 -15.52
N PHE A 152 15.04 -12.27 -16.20
CA PHE A 152 15.34 -13.66 -15.87
C PHE A 152 16.75 -14.08 -16.27
N VAL A 153 17.32 -13.51 -17.34
CA VAL A 153 18.74 -13.68 -17.68
C VAL A 153 19.62 -13.10 -16.56
N TRP A 154 19.32 -11.89 -16.07
CA TRP A 154 20.01 -11.30 -14.91
C TRP A 154 19.96 -12.23 -13.69
N VAL A 155 18.75 -12.70 -13.34
CA VAL A 155 18.54 -13.60 -12.19
C VAL A 155 19.39 -14.88 -12.31
N ALA A 156 19.44 -15.45 -13.51
CA ALA A 156 20.21 -16.68 -13.76
C ALA A 156 21.71 -16.44 -13.67
N LEU A 157 22.21 -15.35 -14.32
CA LEU A 157 23.62 -14.98 -14.30
C LEU A 157 24.13 -14.63 -12.90
N MET A 158 23.31 -13.96 -12.08
CA MET A 158 23.67 -13.60 -10.70
C MET A 158 23.54 -14.78 -9.72
N GLY A 159 23.17 -15.98 -10.18
CA GLY A 159 23.01 -17.17 -9.33
C GLY A 159 21.87 -17.07 -8.31
N GLN A 160 20.88 -16.21 -8.58
CA GLN A 160 19.76 -15.95 -7.67
C GLN A 160 18.49 -16.73 -8.09
N TRP A 161 18.64 -17.69 -9.00
CA TRP A 161 17.53 -18.41 -9.60
C TRP A 161 16.60 -19.05 -8.57
N LYS A 162 17.17 -19.82 -7.66
CA LYS A 162 16.39 -20.55 -6.64
C LYS A 162 15.54 -19.60 -5.79
N TRP A 163 16.13 -18.55 -5.23
CA TRP A 163 15.40 -17.59 -4.37
C TRP A 163 14.33 -16.82 -5.14
N THR A 164 14.61 -16.51 -6.40
CA THR A 164 13.64 -15.86 -7.28
C THR A 164 12.47 -16.78 -7.59
N MET A 165 12.74 -18.05 -7.91
CA MET A 165 11.69 -19.02 -8.22
C MET A 165 10.87 -19.41 -6.98
N GLU A 166 11.47 -19.44 -5.79
CA GLU A 166 10.75 -19.56 -4.53
C GLU A 166 9.74 -18.40 -4.34
N THR A 167 10.18 -17.16 -4.59
CA THR A 167 9.30 -15.98 -4.55
C THR A 167 8.22 -16.05 -5.63
N MET A 168 8.58 -16.40 -6.85
CA MET A 168 7.66 -16.48 -7.99
C MET A 168 6.63 -17.60 -7.83
N SER A 169 6.99 -18.74 -7.22
CA SER A 169 6.06 -19.83 -6.98
C SER A 169 4.86 -19.39 -6.12
N VAL A 170 5.10 -18.55 -5.13
CA VAL A 170 4.03 -18.00 -4.29
C VAL A 170 3.19 -17.00 -5.07
N ILE A 171 3.82 -16.11 -5.86
CA ILE A 171 3.09 -15.10 -6.66
C ILE A 171 2.18 -15.79 -7.70
N VAL A 172 2.68 -16.82 -8.39
CA VAL A 172 1.93 -17.56 -9.41
C VAL A 172 0.69 -18.24 -8.82
N VAL A 173 0.72 -18.65 -7.56
CA VAL A 173 -0.44 -19.24 -6.85
C VAL A 173 -1.33 -18.16 -6.24
N ALA A 174 -0.73 -17.20 -5.52
CA ALA A 174 -1.49 -16.22 -4.74
C ALA A 174 -2.25 -15.23 -5.62
N VAL A 175 -1.66 -14.77 -6.74
CA VAL A 175 -2.30 -13.76 -7.61
C VAL A 175 -3.59 -14.26 -8.25
N PRO A 176 -3.63 -15.44 -8.93
CA PRO A 176 -4.89 -15.94 -9.48
C PRO A 176 -5.97 -16.18 -8.43
N LEU A 177 -5.60 -16.69 -7.25
CA LEU A 177 -6.53 -16.91 -6.15
C LEU A 177 -7.07 -15.58 -5.61
N ALA A 178 -6.21 -14.58 -5.41
CA ALA A 178 -6.62 -13.25 -4.95
C ALA A 178 -7.52 -12.54 -5.99
N VAL A 179 -7.18 -12.64 -7.28
CA VAL A 179 -8.00 -12.09 -8.38
C VAL A 179 -9.36 -12.78 -8.43
N GLY A 180 -9.39 -14.12 -8.39
CA GLY A 180 -10.63 -14.89 -8.43
C GLY A 180 -11.55 -14.58 -7.24
N LEU A 181 -10.99 -14.59 -6.03
CA LEU A 181 -11.73 -14.26 -4.80
C LEU A 181 -12.20 -12.79 -4.80
N GLY A 182 -11.31 -11.87 -5.17
CA GLY A 182 -11.62 -10.44 -5.23
C GLY A 182 -12.68 -10.11 -6.27
N LEU A 183 -12.64 -10.76 -7.44
CA LEU A 183 -13.67 -10.63 -8.47
C LEU A 183 -15.02 -11.17 -7.98
N ALA A 184 -15.03 -12.36 -7.38
CA ALA A 184 -16.25 -12.97 -6.86
C ALA A 184 -16.92 -12.12 -5.77
N LEU A 185 -16.14 -11.65 -4.78
CA LEU A 185 -16.62 -10.78 -3.70
C LEU A 185 -17.01 -9.39 -4.22
N GLY A 186 -16.31 -8.84 -5.22
CA GLY A 186 -16.65 -7.59 -5.87
C GLY A 186 -17.99 -7.66 -6.60
N VAL A 187 -18.24 -8.73 -7.35
CA VAL A 187 -19.53 -9.00 -8.00
C VAL A 187 -20.63 -9.23 -6.97
N ALA A 188 -20.35 -9.96 -5.88
CA ALA A 188 -21.31 -10.17 -4.79
C ALA A 188 -21.71 -8.84 -4.11
N SER A 189 -20.74 -7.96 -3.88
CA SER A 189 -20.97 -6.62 -3.32
C SER A 189 -21.78 -5.74 -4.27
N TRP A 190 -21.51 -5.82 -5.57
CA TRP A 190 -22.31 -5.12 -6.59
C TRP A 190 -23.76 -5.62 -6.63
N LYS A 191 -23.98 -6.93 -6.51
CA LYS A 191 -25.30 -7.56 -6.52
C LYS A 191 -26.13 -7.26 -5.28
N SER A 192 -25.50 -7.11 -4.10
CA SER A 192 -26.17 -7.02 -2.80
C SER A 192 -25.62 -5.89 -1.94
N ARG A 193 -26.45 -4.87 -1.69
CA ARG A 193 -26.13 -3.79 -0.75
C ARG A 193 -25.86 -4.28 0.69
N ARG A 194 -26.39 -5.46 1.07
CA ARG A 194 -26.10 -6.05 2.40
C ARG A 194 -24.66 -6.53 2.46
N VAL A 195 -24.20 -7.25 1.44
CA VAL A 195 -22.81 -7.72 1.33
C VAL A 195 -21.85 -6.53 1.31
N GLU A 196 -22.13 -5.52 0.51
CA GLU A 196 -21.33 -4.30 0.45
C GLU A 196 -21.23 -3.61 1.82
N ARG A 197 -22.35 -3.47 2.53
CA ARG A 197 -22.41 -2.79 3.84
C ARG A 197 -21.56 -3.50 4.90
N VAL A 198 -21.47 -4.82 4.83
CA VAL A 198 -20.61 -5.62 5.72
C VAL A 198 -19.16 -5.59 5.26
N LEU A 199 -18.94 -5.75 3.96
CA LEU A 199 -17.59 -5.90 3.42
C LEU A 199 -16.81 -4.58 3.42
N SER A 200 -17.46 -3.43 3.15
CA SER A 200 -16.77 -2.13 3.08
C SER A 200 -16.03 -1.75 4.38
N PRO A 201 -16.62 -1.86 5.58
CA PRO A 201 -15.88 -1.62 6.82
C PRO A 201 -14.72 -2.61 7.02
N MET A 202 -14.93 -3.90 6.68
CA MET A 202 -13.87 -4.91 6.79
C MET A 202 -12.68 -4.59 5.87
N LEU A 203 -12.96 -4.12 4.64
CA LEU A 203 -11.91 -3.69 3.71
C LEU A 203 -11.17 -2.44 4.21
N ASN A 204 -11.88 -1.50 4.83
CA ASN A 204 -11.27 -0.31 5.43
C ASN A 204 -10.31 -0.72 6.57
N ILE A 205 -10.77 -1.59 7.48
CA ILE A 205 -9.93 -2.12 8.57
C ILE A 205 -8.73 -2.88 7.99
N ALA A 206 -8.95 -3.80 7.05
CA ALA A 206 -7.88 -4.59 6.45
C ALA A 206 -6.80 -3.73 5.77
N GLN A 207 -7.16 -2.57 5.22
CA GLN A 207 -6.20 -1.65 4.59
C GLN A 207 -5.55 -0.67 5.57
N SER A 208 -6.17 -0.41 6.72
CA SER A 208 -5.58 0.44 7.76
C SER A 208 -4.70 -0.32 8.75
N LEU A 209 -4.91 -1.65 8.89
CA LEU A 209 -4.07 -2.48 9.73
C LEU A 209 -2.69 -2.69 9.10
N PRO A 210 -1.61 -2.55 9.88
CA PRO A 210 -0.28 -2.92 9.42
C PRO A 210 -0.20 -4.40 9.04
N HIS A 211 0.60 -4.72 8.03
CA HIS A 211 0.74 -6.09 7.51
C HIS A 211 1.10 -7.11 8.59
N PHE A 212 1.94 -6.74 9.55
CA PHE A 212 2.37 -7.63 10.61
C PHE A 212 1.22 -8.06 11.54
N ALA A 213 0.21 -7.20 11.71
CA ALA A 213 -0.91 -7.49 12.61
C ALA A 213 -1.71 -8.74 12.19
N TYR A 214 -1.89 -8.98 10.88
CA TYR A 214 -2.60 -10.17 10.42
C TYR A 214 -1.68 -11.33 10.01
N MET A 215 -0.36 -11.09 9.90
CA MET A 215 0.61 -12.17 9.75
C MET A 215 0.60 -13.12 10.95
N ILE A 216 0.53 -12.58 12.16
CA ILE A 216 0.62 -13.36 13.41
C ILE A 216 -0.51 -14.39 13.52
N PRO A 217 -1.81 -14.03 13.39
CA PRO A 217 -2.90 -14.98 13.36
C PRO A 217 -2.71 -16.07 12.30
N VAL A 218 -2.29 -15.70 11.10
CA VAL A 218 -2.09 -16.67 10.01
C VAL A 218 -1.00 -17.68 10.35
N VAL A 219 0.11 -17.24 10.95
CA VAL A 219 1.17 -18.15 11.39
C VAL A 219 0.68 -19.12 12.46
N VAL A 220 -0.11 -18.67 13.40
CA VAL A 220 -0.61 -19.53 14.49
C VAL A 220 -1.64 -20.55 14.01
N PHE A 221 -2.50 -20.20 13.05
CA PHE A 221 -3.46 -21.16 12.48
C PHE A 221 -2.86 -22.16 11.49
N ILE A 222 -1.85 -21.72 10.71
CA ILE A 222 -1.38 -22.46 9.53
C ILE A 222 0.04 -22.96 9.73
N GLY A 223 0.84 -22.29 10.56
CA GLY A 223 2.26 -22.54 10.78
C GLY A 223 3.15 -21.58 10.00
N VAL A 224 4.46 -21.76 10.13
CA VAL A 224 5.50 -20.97 9.46
C VAL A 224 5.78 -21.57 8.08
N GLY A 225 6.02 -20.72 7.07
CA GLY A 225 6.50 -21.16 5.76
C GLY A 225 5.71 -20.68 4.56
N PRO A 226 5.92 -21.29 3.36
CA PRO A 226 5.36 -20.80 2.09
C PRO A 226 3.83 -20.72 2.06
N LYS A 227 3.13 -21.68 2.68
CA LYS A 227 1.66 -21.70 2.71
C LYS A 227 1.08 -20.51 3.47
N SER A 228 1.69 -20.15 4.60
CA SER A 228 1.30 -18.98 5.39
C SER A 228 1.61 -17.70 4.64
N GLY A 229 2.77 -17.62 3.99
CA GLY A 229 3.14 -16.51 3.11
C GLY A 229 2.15 -16.31 1.97
N ALA A 230 1.71 -17.38 1.31
CA ALA A 230 0.71 -17.31 0.24
C ALA A 230 -0.65 -16.82 0.75
N ILE A 231 -1.13 -17.32 1.89
CA ILE A 231 -2.43 -16.94 2.47
C ILE A 231 -2.42 -15.48 2.91
N VAL A 232 -1.36 -15.03 3.59
CA VAL A 232 -1.19 -13.63 3.96
C VAL A 232 -1.17 -12.73 2.72
N THR A 233 -0.48 -13.17 1.66
CA THR A 233 -0.43 -12.45 0.39
C THR A 233 -1.82 -12.33 -0.25
N ILE A 234 -2.62 -13.40 -0.23
CA ILE A 234 -4.00 -13.39 -0.75
C ILE A 234 -4.85 -12.41 0.07
N ILE A 235 -4.83 -12.51 1.42
CA ILE A 235 -5.61 -11.63 2.29
C ILE A 235 -5.30 -10.16 2.02
N PHE A 236 -4.03 -9.83 1.82
CA PHE A 236 -3.58 -8.46 1.56
C PHE A 236 -3.95 -7.96 0.16
N ALA A 237 -3.89 -8.82 -0.86
CA ALA A 237 -4.10 -8.45 -2.24
C ALA A 237 -5.57 -8.42 -2.68
N VAL A 238 -6.48 -9.08 -1.96
CA VAL A 238 -7.92 -9.14 -2.28
C VAL A 238 -8.66 -7.79 -2.20
N PRO A 239 -8.44 -6.92 -1.18
CA PRO A 239 -9.19 -5.67 -1.02
C PRO A 239 -9.21 -4.75 -2.24
N PRO A 240 -8.08 -4.39 -2.89
CA PRO A 240 -8.11 -3.54 -4.07
C PRO A 240 -8.88 -4.18 -5.24
N MET A 241 -8.78 -5.50 -5.40
CA MET A 241 -9.53 -6.20 -6.47
C MET A 241 -11.03 -6.08 -6.28
N ILE A 242 -11.52 -6.23 -5.04
CA ILE A 242 -12.95 -6.05 -4.71
C ILE A 242 -13.40 -4.63 -5.07
N ARG A 243 -12.62 -3.62 -4.65
CA ARG A 243 -12.97 -2.21 -4.89
C ARG A 243 -12.98 -1.87 -6.38
N MET A 244 -11.96 -2.28 -7.13
CA MET A 244 -11.87 -2.00 -8.56
C MET A 244 -12.95 -2.75 -9.36
N THR A 245 -13.30 -3.98 -8.95
CA THR A 245 -14.42 -4.72 -9.54
C THR A 245 -15.75 -4.02 -9.29
N LEU A 246 -16.01 -3.60 -8.04
CA LEU A 246 -17.23 -2.88 -7.68
C LEU A 246 -17.34 -1.54 -8.42
N LEU A 247 -16.25 -0.77 -8.48
CA LEU A 247 -16.18 0.50 -9.19
C LEU A 247 -16.45 0.31 -10.68
N GLY A 248 -15.75 -0.63 -11.33
CA GLY A 248 -15.92 -0.88 -12.76
C GLY A 248 -17.33 -1.31 -13.12
N LEU A 249 -17.95 -2.18 -12.31
CA LEU A 249 -19.34 -2.61 -12.57
C LEU A 249 -20.37 -1.49 -12.36
N ARG A 250 -20.06 -0.49 -11.51
CA ARG A 250 -20.93 0.69 -11.29
C ARG A 250 -20.80 1.75 -12.36
N GLN A 251 -19.63 1.84 -12.98
CA GLN A 251 -19.34 2.82 -14.04
C GLN A 251 -19.84 2.38 -15.43
N VAL A 252 -20.41 1.17 -15.56
CA VAL A 252 -20.99 0.73 -16.83
C VAL A 252 -22.15 1.64 -17.23
N PRO A 253 -22.11 2.30 -18.42
CA PRO A 253 -23.17 3.17 -18.88
C PRO A 253 -24.52 2.44 -18.95
N PRO A 254 -25.62 3.07 -18.47
CA PRO A 254 -26.94 2.44 -18.48
C PRO A 254 -27.40 2.08 -19.88
N GLU A 255 -27.05 2.88 -20.90
CA GLU A 255 -27.44 2.66 -22.32
C GLU A 255 -26.91 1.32 -22.87
N ILE A 256 -25.69 0.92 -22.44
CA ILE A 256 -25.12 -0.38 -22.84
C ILE A 256 -25.87 -1.54 -22.17
N VAL A 257 -26.35 -1.34 -20.95
CA VAL A 257 -27.12 -2.35 -20.22
C VAL A 257 -28.51 -2.50 -20.83
N GLU A 258 -29.20 -1.38 -21.10
CA GLU A 258 -30.49 -1.32 -21.74
C GLU A 258 -30.46 -1.99 -23.12
N SER A 259 -29.42 -1.73 -23.92
CA SER A 259 -29.19 -2.41 -25.20
C SER A 259 -29.13 -3.94 -25.05
N GLY A 260 -28.42 -4.42 -24.02
CA GLY A 260 -28.37 -5.85 -23.72
C GLY A 260 -29.72 -6.43 -23.27
N GLU A 261 -30.50 -5.67 -22.50
CA GLU A 261 -31.87 -6.05 -22.07
C GLU A 261 -32.83 -6.10 -23.25
N MET A 262 -32.73 -5.13 -24.16
CA MET A 262 -33.51 -5.10 -25.41
C MET A 262 -33.24 -6.33 -26.32
N CYS A 263 -32.01 -6.88 -26.27
CA CYS A 263 -31.64 -8.14 -26.92
C CYS A 263 -32.16 -9.39 -26.19
N GLY A 264 -32.94 -9.26 -25.11
CA GLY A 264 -33.50 -10.39 -24.35
C GLY A 264 -32.46 -11.10 -23.45
N ALA A 265 -31.35 -10.47 -23.13
CA ALA A 265 -30.31 -11.09 -22.30
C ALA A 265 -30.78 -11.28 -20.85
N THR A 266 -30.59 -12.48 -20.31
CA THR A 266 -30.82 -12.76 -18.89
C THR A 266 -29.86 -12.01 -18.00
N ARG A 267 -30.19 -11.86 -16.70
CA ARG A 267 -29.30 -11.16 -15.70
C ARG A 267 -27.88 -11.72 -15.69
N TRP A 268 -27.69 -13.03 -15.87
CA TRP A 268 -26.36 -13.66 -15.93
C TRP A 268 -25.66 -13.35 -17.26
N GLN A 269 -26.37 -13.35 -18.37
CA GLN A 269 -25.83 -12.97 -19.68
C GLN A 269 -25.43 -11.48 -19.70
N LEU A 270 -26.26 -10.60 -19.13
CA LEU A 270 -25.90 -9.18 -18.92
C LEU A 270 -24.63 -9.01 -18.10
N LEU A 271 -24.49 -9.75 -17.00
CA LEU A 271 -23.28 -9.68 -16.20
C LEU A 271 -22.05 -10.14 -17.00
N ARG A 272 -22.13 -11.35 -17.61
CA ARG A 272 -20.98 -12.00 -18.24
C ARG A 272 -20.59 -11.40 -19.58
N HIS A 273 -21.55 -11.01 -20.42
CA HIS A 273 -21.31 -10.59 -21.80
C HIS A 273 -21.39 -9.08 -22.00
N VAL A 274 -21.99 -8.34 -21.05
CA VAL A 274 -22.12 -6.88 -21.15
C VAL A 274 -21.32 -6.18 -20.06
N ARG A 275 -21.67 -6.37 -18.78
CA ARG A 275 -21.10 -5.58 -17.68
C ARG A 275 -19.61 -5.87 -17.42
N VAL A 276 -19.23 -7.14 -17.29
CA VAL A 276 -17.82 -7.52 -17.03
C VAL A 276 -16.91 -7.14 -18.20
N PRO A 277 -17.25 -7.39 -19.47
CA PRO A 277 -16.44 -6.92 -20.59
C PRO A 277 -16.31 -5.40 -20.67
N THR A 278 -17.39 -4.65 -20.39
CA THR A 278 -17.36 -3.17 -20.37
C THR A 278 -16.50 -2.65 -19.22
N ALA A 279 -16.59 -3.26 -18.03
CA ALA A 279 -15.78 -2.94 -16.84
C ALA A 279 -14.34 -3.47 -16.90
N ARG A 280 -13.92 -4.07 -18.02
CA ARG A 280 -12.63 -4.76 -18.13
C ARG A 280 -11.45 -3.88 -17.76
N ARG A 281 -11.46 -2.61 -18.12
CA ARG A 281 -10.34 -1.68 -17.84
C ARG A 281 -10.10 -1.54 -16.36
N GLU A 282 -11.12 -1.26 -15.58
CA GLU A 282 -11.08 -1.09 -14.13
C GLU A 282 -10.72 -2.40 -13.42
N ILE A 283 -11.28 -3.52 -13.88
CA ILE A 283 -10.96 -4.86 -13.39
C ILE A 283 -9.47 -5.18 -13.60
N LEU A 284 -8.91 -4.87 -14.77
CA LEU A 284 -7.50 -5.10 -15.07
C LEU A 284 -6.56 -4.16 -14.28
N VAL A 285 -7.01 -2.94 -13.97
CA VAL A 285 -6.30 -2.07 -13.00
C VAL A 285 -6.28 -2.74 -11.63
N GLY A 286 -7.39 -3.36 -11.21
CA GLY A 286 -7.44 -4.16 -9.99
C GLY A 286 -6.44 -5.34 -10.01
N VAL A 287 -6.37 -6.06 -11.12
CA VAL A 287 -5.38 -7.15 -11.28
C VAL A 287 -3.94 -6.64 -11.18
N ASN A 288 -3.63 -5.49 -11.81
CA ASN A 288 -2.31 -4.87 -11.66
C ASN A 288 -1.98 -4.56 -10.19
N GLN A 289 -2.93 -4.01 -9.44
CA GLN A 289 -2.76 -3.72 -8.01
C GLN A 289 -2.53 -5.01 -7.20
N VAL A 290 -3.28 -6.10 -7.50
CA VAL A 290 -3.07 -7.41 -6.87
C VAL A 290 -1.65 -7.92 -7.10
N ILE A 291 -1.15 -7.85 -8.32
CA ILE A 291 0.22 -8.31 -8.66
C ILE A 291 1.26 -7.53 -7.87
N MET A 292 1.14 -6.19 -7.84
CA MET A 292 2.09 -5.33 -7.15
C MET A 292 2.06 -5.54 -5.63
N GLN A 293 0.86 -5.62 -5.06
CA GLN A 293 0.71 -5.88 -3.63
C GLN A 293 1.17 -7.29 -3.25
N SER A 294 0.94 -8.29 -4.11
CA SER A 294 1.43 -9.65 -3.88
C SER A 294 2.95 -9.70 -3.84
N LEU A 295 3.65 -9.04 -4.75
CA LEU A 295 5.12 -9.00 -4.72
C LEU A 295 5.64 -8.33 -3.45
N ALA A 296 5.07 -7.18 -3.07
CA ALA A 296 5.45 -6.49 -1.84
C ALA A 296 5.23 -7.38 -0.60
N MET A 297 4.07 -8.06 -0.56
CA MET A 297 3.71 -8.91 0.57
C MET A 297 4.55 -10.19 0.66
N VAL A 298 4.88 -10.81 -0.47
CA VAL A 298 5.75 -12.00 -0.52
C VAL A 298 7.15 -11.67 0.02
N VAL A 299 7.69 -10.48 -0.26
CA VAL A 299 8.96 -10.02 0.32
C VAL A 299 8.82 -9.83 1.83
N LEU A 300 7.72 -9.22 2.30
CA LEU A 300 7.45 -9.06 3.73
C LEU A 300 7.16 -10.39 4.44
N ALA A 301 6.56 -11.37 3.77
CA ALA A 301 6.29 -12.69 4.32
C ALA A 301 7.57 -13.48 4.69
N SER A 302 8.73 -13.00 4.27
CA SER A 302 10.02 -13.55 4.72
C SER A 302 10.20 -13.50 6.25
N PHE A 303 9.55 -12.55 6.94
CA PHE A 303 9.55 -12.45 8.41
C PHE A 303 8.81 -13.60 9.10
N ILE A 304 7.90 -14.26 8.40
CA ILE A 304 7.23 -15.47 8.88
C ILE A 304 7.87 -16.75 8.32
N GLY A 305 9.16 -16.67 8.00
CA GLY A 305 9.94 -17.83 7.55
C GLY A 305 9.65 -18.31 6.13
N MET A 306 9.05 -17.45 5.29
CA MET A 306 8.86 -17.76 3.88
C MET A 306 10.21 -17.68 3.13
N PRO A 307 10.66 -18.76 2.47
CA PRO A 307 11.89 -18.74 1.69
C PRO A 307 11.74 -17.87 0.43
N GLY A 308 12.87 -17.35 -0.05
CA GLY A 308 12.93 -16.56 -1.28
C GLY A 308 13.81 -15.32 -1.18
N LEU A 309 13.64 -14.39 -2.12
CA LEU A 309 14.44 -13.16 -2.21
C LEU A 309 14.34 -12.28 -0.95
N GLY A 310 13.13 -12.17 -0.37
CA GLY A 310 12.91 -11.37 0.84
C GLY A 310 13.70 -11.92 2.04
N GLN A 311 13.67 -13.24 2.28
CA GLN A 311 14.40 -13.87 3.36
C GLN A 311 15.91 -13.69 3.19
N LYS A 312 16.38 -13.83 1.94
CA LYS A 312 17.81 -13.66 1.66
C LYS A 312 18.25 -12.21 1.85
N LEU A 313 17.44 -11.27 1.41
CA LEU A 313 17.70 -9.83 1.63
C LEU A 313 17.75 -9.51 3.13
N LEU A 314 16.78 -9.99 3.91
CA LEU A 314 16.75 -9.79 5.36
C LEU A 314 18.01 -10.32 6.05
N GLN A 315 18.42 -11.56 5.73
CA GLN A 315 19.64 -12.16 6.26
C GLN A 315 20.91 -11.34 5.94
N LEU A 316 20.97 -10.80 4.72
CA LEU A 316 22.13 -10.01 4.29
C LEU A 316 22.15 -8.63 4.95
N LEU A 317 20.99 -7.99 5.12
CA LEU A 317 20.86 -6.74 5.85
C LEU A 317 21.24 -6.88 7.32
N GLN A 318 20.77 -7.94 7.98
CA GLN A 318 21.14 -8.23 9.37
C GLN A 318 22.64 -8.57 9.56
N SER A 319 23.25 -9.16 8.52
CA SER A 319 24.70 -9.45 8.51
C SER A 319 25.55 -8.32 7.92
N LEU A 320 24.95 -7.17 7.60
CA LEU A 320 25.60 -5.97 7.04
C LEU A 320 26.42 -6.24 5.77
N LYS A 321 26.01 -7.25 4.96
CA LYS A 321 26.66 -7.57 3.68
C LYS A 321 26.05 -6.71 2.56
N ILE A 322 26.56 -5.50 2.43
CA ILE A 322 25.96 -4.40 1.67
C ILE A 322 25.89 -4.71 0.17
N GLY A 323 27.01 -5.04 -0.48
CA GLY A 323 27.05 -5.28 -1.92
C GLY A 323 26.13 -6.42 -2.36
N ARG A 324 26.04 -7.50 -1.55
CA ARG A 324 25.07 -8.58 -1.82
C ARG A 324 23.63 -8.16 -1.57
N SER A 325 23.38 -7.29 -0.60
CA SER A 325 22.03 -6.74 -0.35
C SER A 325 21.56 -5.89 -1.52
N ILE A 326 22.46 -5.06 -2.09
CA ILE A 326 22.18 -4.27 -3.29
C ILE A 326 21.89 -5.18 -4.50
N GLU A 327 22.68 -6.22 -4.70
CA GLU A 327 22.52 -7.16 -5.81
C GLU A 327 21.14 -7.84 -5.77
N ILE A 328 20.70 -8.31 -4.59
CA ILE A 328 19.36 -8.87 -4.40
C ILE A 328 18.29 -7.78 -4.52
N GLY A 329 18.54 -6.59 -3.98
CA GLY A 329 17.66 -5.44 -4.13
C GLY A 329 17.39 -5.09 -5.60
N ILE A 330 18.42 -5.04 -6.43
CA ILE A 330 18.28 -4.85 -7.88
C ILE A 330 17.41 -5.94 -8.50
N THR A 331 17.59 -7.19 -8.12
CA THR A 331 16.77 -8.29 -8.63
C THR A 331 15.30 -8.14 -8.27
N ILE A 332 14.99 -7.77 -7.02
CA ILE A 332 13.61 -7.51 -6.58
C ILE A 332 13.02 -6.33 -7.35
N VAL A 333 13.79 -5.26 -7.58
CA VAL A 333 13.38 -4.08 -8.37
C VAL A 333 13.09 -4.47 -9.81
N LEU A 334 13.97 -5.22 -10.45
CA LEU A 334 13.77 -5.67 -11.84
C LEU A 334 12.51 -6.53 -11.96
N LEU A 335 12.26 -7.45 -11.03
CA LEU A 335 11.03 -8.24 -10.98
C LEU A 335 9.79 -7.35 -10.80
N ALA A 336 9.86 -6.36 -9.90
CA ALA A 336 8.78 -5.43 -9.66
C ALA A 336 8.45 -4.62 -10.92
N ILE A 337 9.46 -4.03 -11.56
CA ILE A 337 9.28 -3.25 -12.80
C ILE A 337 8.74 -4.15 -13.91
N MET A 338 9.28 -5.34 -14.08
CA MET A 338 8.83 -6.30 -15.09
C MET A 338 7.35 -6.64 -14.91
N LEU A 339 6.95 -7.04 -13.71
CA LEU A 339 5.57 -7.41 -13.40
C LEU A 339 4.62 -6.22 -13.57
N ASP A 340 5.00 -5.03 -13.11
CA ASP A 340 4.20 -3.80 -13.27
C ASP A 340 4.00 -3.46 -14.75
N ARG A 341 5.08 -3.47 -15.54
CA ARG A 341 5.00 -3.12 -16.97
C ARG A 341 4.22 -4.14 -17.77
N LEU A 342 4.39 -5.44 -17.50
CA LEU A 342 3.63 -6.50 -18.16
C LEU A 342 2.15 -6.42 -17.82
N SER A 343 1.79 -6.23 -16.56
CA SER A 343 0.37 -6.15 -16.14
C SER A 343 -0.31 -4.87 -16.63
N LYS A 344 0.38 -3.71 -16.62
CA LYS A 344 -0.12 -2.47 -17.21
C LYS A 344 -0.33 -2.59 -18.72
N ALA A 345 0.63 -3.17 -19.43
CA ALA A 345 0.51 -3.41 -20.86
C ALA A 345 -0.67 -4.35 -21.18
N TRP A 346 -0.88 -5.37 -20.34
CA TRP A 346 -2.04 -6.24 -20.47
C TRP A 346 -3.37 -5.50 -20.22
N ALA A 347 -3.41 -4.66 -19.21
CA ALA A 347 -4.60 -3.85 -18.89
C ALA A 347 -4.97 -2.85 -19.99
N GLN A 348 -3.96 -2.28 -20.66
CA GLN A 348 -4.17 -1.29 -21.74
C GLN A 348 -4.43 -1.91 -23.10
N ARG A 349 -4.20 -3.22 -23.25
CA ARG A 349 -4.35 -3.90 -24.52
C ARG A 349 -5.82 -4.01 -24.95
N GLN A 350 -6.12 -3.47 -26.11
CA GLN A 350 -7.42 -3.63 -26.74
C GLN A 350 -7.57 -5.04 -27.36
N PRO A 351 -8.77 -5.64 -27.32
CA PRO A 351 -9.01 -6.90 -28.02
C PRO A 351 -8.72 -6.75 -29.51
N ALA A 352 -7.90 -7.64 -30.05
CA ALA A 352 -7.66 -7.66 -31.49
C ALA A 352 -8.91 -8.17 -32.21
N HIS A 353 -9.39 -7.38 -33.17
CA HIS A 353 -10.47 -7.81 -34.07
C HIS A 353 -9.82 -8.57 -35.23
N PHE A 354 -10.18 -9.84 -35.36
CA PHE A 354 -9.75 -10.65 -36.49
C PHE A 354 -10.88 -10.73 -37.52
N SER A 355 -10.53 -10.51 -38.81
CA SER A 355 -11.49 -10.69 -39.91
C SER A 355 -11.93 -12.16 -40.01
N ARG A 356 -13.22 -12.38 -40.39
CA ARG A 356 -13.72 -13.73 -40.68
C ARG A 356 -12.87 -14.32 -41.81
N GLY A 357 -12.19 -15.45 -41.56
CA GLY A 357 -11.35 -16.13 -42.57
C GLY A 357 -9.86 -16.25 -42.21
N THR A 358 -9.36 -15.63 -41.12
CA THR A 358 -7.98 -15.86 -40.69
C THR A 358 -7.80 -17.28 -40.16
N SER A 359 -6.76 -17.99 -40.67
CA SER A 359 -6.45 -19.34 -40.22
C SER A 359 -6.11 -19.37 -38.72
N TRP A 360 -6.37 -20.49 -38.03
CA TRP A 360 -6.07 -20.66 -36.62
C TRP A 360 -4.58 -20.37 -36.31
N PHE A 361 -3.67 -20.82 -37.16
CA PHE A 361 -2.23 -20.58 -37.03
C PHE A 361 -1.86 -19.08 -37.13
N ALA A 362 -2.47 -18.35 -38.05
CA ALA A 362 -2.24 -16.90 -38.19
C ALA A 362 -2.77 -16.15 -36.96
N ARG A 363 -3.91 -16.58 -36.44
CA ARG A 363 -4.52 -16.02 -35.23
C ARG A 363 -3.71 -16.26 -33.96
N HIS A 364 -3.05 -17.44 -33.85
CA HIS A 364 -2.32 -17.86 -32.67
C HIS A 364 -0.80 -17.97 -32.94
N ARG A 365 -0.29 -17.28 -33.94
CA ARG A 365 1.11 -17.35 -34.38
C ARG A 365 2.11 -17.23 -33.22
N LEU A 366 1.88 -16.32 -32.29
CA LEU A 366 2.77 -16.11 -31.14
C LEU A 366 2.71 -17.26 -30.15
N LEU A 367 1.54 -17.88 -29.94
CA LEU A 367 1.43 -19.10 -29.09
C LEU A 367 2.18 -20.28 -29.73
N VAL A 368 2.10 -20.42 -31.04
CA VAL A 368 2.84 -21.47 -31.77
C VAL A 368 4.35 -21.24 -31.64
N ILE A 369 4.82 -20.00 -31.86
CA ILE A 369 6.24 -19.63 -31.72
C ILE A 369 6.69 -19.89 -30.27
N TRP A 370 5.90 -19.49 -29.28
CA TRP A 370 6.20 -19.75 -27.88
C TRP A 370 6.29 -21.25 -27.58
N ALA A 371 5.33 -22.05 -28.04
CA ALA A 371 5.34 -23.50 -27.80
C ALA A 371 6.55 -24.18 -28.46
N LEU A 372 6.89 -23.82 -29.70
CA LEU A 372 8.07 -24.32 -30.40
C LEU A 372 9.37 -23.93 -29.68
N LEU A 373 9.45 -22.68 -29.20
CA LEU A 373 10.60 -22.18 -28.43
C LEU A 373 10.75 -22.92 -27.10
N MET A 374 9.64 -23.17 -26.40
CA MET A 374 9.64 -23.93 -25.14
C MET A 374 10.13 -25.35 -25.33
N VAL A 375 9.58 -26.06 -26.31
CA VAL A 375 10.00 -27.44 -26.61
C VAL A 375 11.45 -27.47 -27.08
N GLY A 376 11.84 -26.58 -27.98
CA GLY A 376 13.22 -26.50 -28.48
C GLY A 376 14.23 -26.18 -27.39
N LEU A 377 13.95 -25.23 -26.50
CA LEU A 377 14.85 -24.91 -25.38
C LEU A 377 14.88 -26.02 -24.32
N TYR A 378 13.76 -26.74 -24.10
CA TYR A 378 13.73 -27.86 -23.18
C TYR A 378 14.61 -29.01 -23.71
N LEU A 379 14.49 -29.35 -25.00
CA LEU A 379 15.34 -30.39 -25.63
C LEU A 379 16.80 -29.95 -25.67
N LEU A 380 17.09 -28.69 -25.99
CA LEU A 380 18.44 -28.16 -26.02
C LEU A 380 19.09 -28.15 -24.63
N ALA A 381 18.31 -27.89 -23.59
CA ALA A 381 18.78 -27.93 -22.21
C ALA A 381 19.21 -29.30 -21.73
N GLN A 382 18.68 -30.39 -22.33
CA GLN A 382 19.15 -31.76 -22.06
C GLN A 382 20.54 -32.02 -22.63
N VAL A 383 20.90 -31.32 -23.73
CA VAL A 383 22.21 -31.46 -24.38
C VAL A 383 23.23 -30.49 -23.81
N VAL A 384 22.78 -29.26 -23.47
CA VAL A 384 23.61 -28.17 -22.96
C VAL A 384 23.20 -27.85 -21.52
N PRO A 385 23.88 -28.41 -20.50
CA PRO A 385 23.50 -28.22 -19.08
C PRO A 385 23.47 -26.76 -18.63
N LEU A 386 24.25 -25.88 -19.28
CA LEU A 386 24.25 -24.44 -19.00
C LEU A 386 22.89 -23.79 -19.25
N LEU A 387 22.10 -24.29 -20.20
CA LEU A 387 20.75 -23.79 -20.48
C LEU A 387 19.70 -24.33 -19.51
N ALA A 388 19.99 -25.43 -18.84
CA ALA A 388 19.14 -25.99 -17.79
C ALA A 388 19.32 -25.24 -16.47
N GLU A 389 20.54 -25.16 -15.97
CA GLU A 389 20.89 -24.51 -14.71
C GLU A 389 22.28 -23.86 -14.80
N ILE A 390 22.41 -22.62 -14.38
CA ILE A 390 23.72 -21.97 -14.22
C ILE A 390 24.25 -22.40 -12.84
N SER A 391 25.24 -23.29 -12.85
CA SER A 391 25.91 -23.72 -11.63
C SER A 391 26.50 -22.51 -10.89
N ARG A 392 26.49 -22.55 -9.56
CA ARG A 392 27.07 -21.51 -8.70
C ARG A 392 28.53 -21.18 -9.03
N LYS A 393 29.27 -22.12 -9.64
CA LYS A 393 30.65 -21.89 -10.08
C LYS A 393 30.75 -20.94 -11.27
N HIS A 394 29.71 -20.84 -12.09
CA HIS A 394 29.62 -19.97 -13.27
C HIS A 394 28.74 -18.73 -13.01
N ALA A 395 28.18 -18.61 -11.80
CA ALA A 395 27.39 -17.44 -11.45
C ALA A 395 28.31 -16.23 -11.27
N PHE A 396 27.93 -15.13 -11.91
CA PHE A 396 28.58 -13.85 -11.77
C PHE A 396 28.06 -13.19 -10.49
N SER A 397 28.91 -12.55 -9.73
CA SER A 397 28.50 -11.71 -8.61
C SER A 397 29.16 -10.33 -8.72
N VAL A 398 28.34 -9.32 -8.77
CA VAL A 398 28.79 -7.91 -8.76
C VAL A 398 28.98 -7.39 -7.34
N SER A 399 28.84 -8.25 -6.31
CA SER A 399 28.93 -7.81 -4.92
C SER A 399 30.30 -7.21 -4.57
N LYS A 400 31.40 -7.84 -5.00
CA LYS A 400 32.76 -7.34 -4.71
C LYS A 400 33.04 -5.95 -5.31
N PRO A 401 32.79 -5.69 -6.61
CA PRO A 401 32.93 -4.34 -7.17
C PRO A 401 31.93 -3.36 -6.54
N LEU A 402 30.71 -3.80 -6.19
CA LEU A 402 29.78 -2.94 -5.48
C LEU A 402 30.27 -2.61 -4.07
N ASP A 403 30.79 -3.57 -3.31
CA ASP A 403 31.39 -3.33 -1.99
C ASP A 403 32.55 -2.31 -2.13
N ALA A 404 33.47 -2.49 -3.09
CA ALA A 404 34.59 -1.56 -3.32
C ALA A 404 34.14 -0.12 -3.69
N VAL A 405 33.13 0.00 -4.57
CA VAL A 405 32.57 1.33 -4.92
C VAL A 405 31.88 1.95 -3.71
N MET A 406 31.18 1.14 -2.91
CA MET A 406 30.51 1.62 -1.71
C MET A 406 31.47 2.02 -0.62
N ASP A 407 32.53 1.26 -0.39
CA ASP A 407 33.58 1.60 0.59
C ASP A 407 34.28 2.90 0.18
N ALA A 408 34.59 3.08 -1.10
CA ALA A 408 35.14 4.33 -1.64
C ALA A 408 34.16 5.51 -1.49
N PHE A 409 32.88 5.29 -1.73
CA PHE A 409 31.84 6.31 -1.55
C PHE A 409 31.66 6.66 -0.07
N LEU A 410 31.61 5.66 0.82
CA LEU A 410 31.45 5.86 2.25
C LEU A 410 32.67 6.60 2.84
N THR A 411 33.90 6.29 2.44
CA THR A 411 35.09 7.03 2.90
C THR A 411 35.01 8.53 2.62
N VAL A 412 34.39 8.93 1.51
CA VAL A 412 34.19 10.36 1.18
C VAL A 412 33.01 10.97 1.94
N VAL A 413 31.93 10.21 2.10
CA VAL A 413 30.67 10.74 2.63
C VAL A 413 30.55 10.55 4.17
N ASP A 414 31.23 9.58 4.75
CA ASP A 414 31.18 9.26 6.18
C ASP A 414 31.40 10.46 7.12
N PRO A 415 32.38 11.36 6.90
CA PRO A 415 32.55 12.51 7.80
C PRO A 415 31.29 13.38 7.87
N VAL A 416 30.60 13.55 6.72
CA VAL A 416 29.38 14.35 6.61
C VAL A 416 28.20 13.59 7.21
N THR A 417 28.05 12.31 6.88
CA THR A 417 26.94 11.50 7.43
C THR A 417 27.07 11.27 8.93
N LEU A 418 28.28 11.11 9.46
CA LEU A 418 28.55 11.03 10.88
C LEU A 418 28.19 12.33 11.60
N ALA A 419 28.56 13.49 11.03
CA ALA A 419 28.21 14.80 11.57
C ALA A 419 26.68 15.02 11.56
N ILE A 420 26.04 14.74 10.44
CA ILE A 420 24.57 14.83 10.32
C ILE A 420 23.89 13.87 11.31
N ARG A 421 24.35 12.62 11.38
CA ARG A 421 23.81 11.61 12.28
C ARG A 421 23.92 12.02 13.73
N SER A 422 25.12 12.46 14.17
CA SER A 422 25.35 12.87 15.56
C SER A 422 24.51 14.09 15.93
N PHE A 423 24.44 15.09 15.07
CA PHE A 423 23.59 16.26 15.24
C PHE A 423 22.11 15.85 15.32
N LEU A 424 21.62 15.07 14.35
CA LEU A 424 20.21 14.65 14.34
C LEU A 424 19.86 13.83 15.58
N ILE A 425 20.70 12.88 16.00
CA ILE A 425 20.40 12.05 17.17
C ILE A 425 20.40 12.90 18.44
N ARG A 426 21.46 13.65 18.69
CA ARG A 426 21.68 14.34 19.95
C ARG A 426 20.81 15.59 20.10
N ASP A 427 20.75 16.41 19.04
CA ASP A 427 20.20 17.76 19.14
C ASP A 427 18.74 17.86 18.61
N VAL A 428 18.26 16.82 17.89
CA VAL A 428 16.90 16.82 17.33
C VAL A 428 16.08 15.65 17.84
N LEU A 429 16.51 14.40 17.60
CA LEU A 429 15.65 13.23 17.83
C LEU A 429 15.47 12.89 19.30
N ILE A 430 16.57 12.91 20.10
CA ILE A 430 16.48 12.65 21.54
C ILE A 430 15.61 13.71 22.23
N PRO A 431 15.86 15.04 22.06
CA PRO A 431 15.00 16.05 22.65
C PRO A 431 13.54 15.96 22.20
N MET A 432 13.31 15.66 20.94
CA MET A 432 11.95 15.52 20.41
C MET A 432 11.25 14.27 20.99
N ARG A 433 11.91 13.12 21.03
CA ARG A 433 11.40 11.91 21.68
C ARG A 433 11.06 12.17 23.15
N ASP A 434 11.97 12.79 23.87
CA ASP A 434 11.81 13.07 25.29
C ASP A 434 10.67 14.07 25.51
N ALA A 435 10.50 15.06 24.62
CA ALA A 435 9.36 15.99 24.64
C ALA A 435 8.03 15.26 24.45
N TYR A 436 7.95 14.29 23.51
CA TYR A 436 6.74 13.50 23.32
C TYR A 436 6.42 12.61 24.52
N LEU A 437 7.43 11.95 25.10
CA LEU A 437 7.27 11.13 26.30
C LEU A 437 6.97 11.98 27.54
N TRP A 438 7.41 13.24 27.54
CA TRP A 438 7.12 14.18 28.63
C TRP A 438 5.68 14.68 28.63
N LEU A 439 4.95 14.64 27.50
CA LEU A 439 3.58 15.13 27.41
C LEU A 439 2.63 14.34 28.31
N PRO A 440 1.81 15.00 29.15
CA PRO A 440 0.80 14.34 29.95
C PRO A 440 -0.25 13.64 29.07
N THR A 441 -0.59 12.40 29.38
CA THR A 441 -1.61 11.64 28.63
C THR A 441 -2.94 12.38 28.55
N GLY A 442 -3.36 13.00 29.65
CA GLY A 442 -4.57 13.82 29.69
C GLY A 442 -4.52 15.03 28.75
N ALA A 443 -3.33 15.67 28.61
CA ALA A 443 -3.15 16.80 27.69
C ALA A 443 -3.26 16.35 26.22
N VAL A 444 -2.67 15.22 25.85
CA VAL A 444 -2.77 14.67 24.49
C VAL A 444 -4.22 14.31 24.13
N LEU A 445 -4.94 13.64 25.04
CA LEU A 445 -6.35 13.28 24.84
C LEU A 445 -7.24 14.53 24.68
N THR A 446 -7.03 15.57 25.51
CA THR A 446 -7.79 16.81 25.42
C THR A 446 -7.43 17.62 24.16
N LEU A 447 -6.16 17.61 23.73
CA LEU A 447 -5.73 18.24 22.48
C LEU A 447 -6.41 17.58 21.27
N VAL A 448 -6.39 16.25 21.21
CA VAL A 448 -7.06 15.48 20.14
C VAL A 448 -8.56 15.76 20.16
N ALA A 449 -9.19 15.75 21.33
CA ALA A 449 -10.60 16.09 21.47
C ALA A 449 -10.91 17.51 20.96
N GLY A 450 -10.09 18.51 21.33
CA GLY A 450 -10.28 19.89 20.93
C GLY A 450 -10.12 20.10 19.43
N VAL A 451 -9.08 19.56 18.83
CA VAL A 451 -8.84 19.63 17.38
C VAL A 451 -9.98 18.91 16.62
N ALA A 452 -10.35 17.70 17.05
CA ALA A 452 -11.41 16.93 16.42
C ALA A 452 -12.78 17.62 16.57
N TRP A 453 -13.05 18.24 17.71
CA TRP A 453 -14.28 19.00 17.93
C TRP A 453 -14.38 20.20 17.00
N ARG A 454 -13.28 20.92 16.83
CA ARG A 454 -13.21 22.08 15.93
C ARG A 454 -13.44 21.70 14.47
N VAL A 455 -12.90 20.56 14.03
CA VAL A 455 -12.93 20.11 12.62
C VAL A 455 -14.24 19.41 12.27
N GLY A 456 -14.81 18.62 13.18
CA GLY A 456 -15.96 17.76 12.83
C GLY A 456 -17.02 17.65 13.93
N GLY A 457 -16.99 18.53 14.95
CA GLY A 457 -17.94 18.56 16.06
C GLY A 457 -17.75 17.39 17.04
N TRP A 458 -18.73 17.24 17.97
CA TRP A 458 -18.64 16.30 19.08
C TRP A 458 -18.47 14.82 18.66
N ARG A 459 -19.05 14.43 17.52
CA ARG A 459 -18.91 13.05 17.00
C ARG A 459 -17.48 12.73 16.61
N SER A 460 -16.82 13.68 15.93
CA SER A 460 -15.41 13.53 15.56
C SER A 460 -14.52 13.53 16.81
N ALA A 461 -14.82 14.40 17.79
CA ALA A 461 -14.11 14.40 19.07
C ALA A 461 -14.22 13.06 19.78
N LEU A 462 -15.43 12.50 19.90
CA LEU A 462 -15.64 11.20 20.53
C LEU A 462 -14.90 10.08 19.80
N THR A 463 -14.95 10.06 18.47
CA THR A 463 -14.29 9.04 17.66
C THR A 463 -12.77 9.11 17.77
N CYS A 464 -12.18 10.28 17.58
CA CYS A 464 -10.72 10.43 17.64
C CYS A 464 -10.18 10.24 19.06
N THR A 465 -10.86 10.79 20.08
CA THR A 465 -10.48 10.57 21.47
C THR A 465 -10.67 9.12 21.89
N GLY A 466 -11.70 8.45 21.38
CA GLY A 466 -11.91 7.01 21.57
C GLY A 466 -10.76 6.17 20.98
N PHE A 467 -10.30 6.48 19.79
CA PHE A 467 -9.15 5.80 19.17
C PHE A 467 -7.87 6.01 19.98
N VAL A 468 -7.52 7.25 20.32
CA VAL A 468 -6.30 7.54 21.08
C VAL A 468 -6.41 7.05 22.53
N GLY A 469 -7.60 7.15 23.13
CA GLY A 469 -7.89 6.59 24.46
C GLY A 469 -7.75 5.06 24.52
N SER A 470 -8.14 4.36 23.45
CA SER A 470 -7.93 2.90 23.34
C SER A 470 -6.46 2.53 23.37
N ILE A 471 -5.58 3.37 22.82
CA ILE A 471 -4.12 3.18 22.88
C ILE A 471 -3.64 3.32 24.34
N ALA A 472 -4.12 4.33 25.07
CA ALA A 472 -3.79 4.51 26.49
C ALA A 472 -4.30 3.32 27.35
N LEU A 473 -5.53 2.85 27.09
CA LEU A 473 -6.14 1.69 27.77
C LEU A 473 -5.38 0.38 27.49
N SER A 474 -4.71 0.27 26.34
CA SER A 474 -3.94 -0.94 25.98
C SER A 474 -2.61 -1.07 26.71
N GLY A 475 -2.12 -0.02 27.39
CA GLY A 475 -0.83 0.00 28.07
C GLY A 475 0.39 0.23 27.16
N TRP A 476 0.17 0.49 25.86
CA TRP A 476 1.26 0.71 24.88
C TRP A 476 1.50 2.20 24.58
N TRP A 477 1.11 3.08 25.51
CA TRP A 477 1.16 4.53 25.35
C TRP A 477 2.56 5.04 24.99
N ASP A 478 3.58 4.67 25.77
CA ASP A 478 4.95 5.17 25.56
C ASP A 478 5.50 4.76 24.19
N ARG A 479 5.24 3.52 23.76
CA ARG A 479 5.64 3.02 22.44
C ARG A 479 4.90 3.73 21.31
N ALA A 480 3.61 4.05 21.54
CA ALA A 480 2.82 4.84 20.59
C ALA A 480 3.34 6.28 20.48
N MET A 481 3.75 6.90 21.58
CA MET A 481 4.37 8.24 21.56
C MET A 481 5.71 8.26 20.83
N ILE A 482 6.51 7.19 20.96
CA ILE A 482 7.75 7.01 20.18
C ILE A 482 7.42 6.88 18.68
N THR A 483 6.44 6.07 18.31
CA THR A 483 5.97 5.99 16.92
C THR A 483 5.46 7.35 16.42
N ALA A 484 4.71 8.09 17.25
CA ALA A 484 4.13 9.38 16.89
C ALA A 484 5.20 10.44 16.60
N TYR A 485 6.28 10.54 17.41
CA TYR A 485 7.35 11.50 17.12
C TYR A 485 8.08 11.16 15.83
N MET A 486 8.39 9.87 15.59
CA MET A 486 9.08 9.44 14.37
C MET A 486 8.26 9.77 13.12
N VAL A 487 6.96 9.44 13.15
CA VAL A 487 6.05 9.71 12.04
C VAL A 487 5.87 11.20 11.82
N SER A 488 5.62 11.99 12.87
CA SER A 488 5.40 13.44 12.73
C SER A 488 6.64 14.16 12.19
N PHE A 489 7.83 13.79 12.65
CA PHE A 489 9.08 14.34 12.15
C PHE A 489 9.35 13.93 10.70
N ALA A 490 9.15 12.66 10.36
CA ALA A 490 9.31 12.17 8.99
C ALA A 490 8.31 12.83 8.02
N VAL A 491 7.04 12.97 8.42
CA VAL A 491 6.00 13.66 7.62
C VAL A 491 6.35 15.13 7.41
N LEU A 492 6.86 15.80 8.45
CA LEU A 492 7.33 17.18 8.35
C LEU A 492 8.44 17.32 7.30
N LEU A 493 9.47 16.46 7.38
CA LEU A 493 10.58 16.47 6.43
C LEU A 493 10.12 16.09 5.01
N ALA A 494 9.29 15.06 4.88
CA ALA A 494 8.73 14.66 3.60
C ALA A 494 7.88 15.77 2.97
N SER A 495 7.15 16.53 3.78
CA SER A 495 6.37 17.68 3.32
C SER A 495 7.24 18.87 2.95
N LEU A 496 8.27 19.18 3.74
CA LEU A 496 9.22 20.26 3.47
C LEU A 496 9.98 20.04 2.15
N VAL A 497 10.22 18.81 1.74
CA VAL A 497 10.87 18.49 0.47
C VAL A 497 9.84 18.26 -0.64
N GLY A 498 8.76 17.50 -0.36
CA GLY A 498 7.79 17.08 -1.34
C GLY A 498 6.92 18.19 -1.89
N LEU A 499 6.49 19.15 -1.04
CA LEU A 499 5.72 20.30 -1.49
C LEU A 499 6.50 21.19 -2.47
N PRO A 500 7.72 21.67 -2.15
CA PRO A 500 8.49 22.48 -3.09
C PRO A 500 8.84 21.73 -4.38
N LEU A 501 9.19 20.44 -4.28
CA LEU A 501 9.46 19.59 -5.43
C LEU A 501 8.23 19.45 -6.32
N GLY A 502 7.06 19.24 -5.73
CA GLY A 502 5.79 19.18 -6.45
C GLY A 502 5.43 20.50 -7.13
N VAL A 503 5.58 21.62 -6.44
CA VAL A 503 5.37 22.99 -7.00
C VAL A 503 6.34 23.27 -8.14
N TRP A 504 7.61 22.90 -7.99
CA TRP A 504 8.60 23.07 -9.05
C TRP A 504 8.29 22.23 -10.29
N ALA A 505 7.89 20.97 -10.08
CA ALA A 505 7.56 20.05 -11.15
C ALA A 505 6.27 20.48 -11.90
N ALA A 506 5.25 20.95 -11.18
CA ALA A 506 3.96 21.32 -11.76
C ALA A 506 4.03 22.49 -12.75
N ARG A 507 5.11 23.30 -12.72
CA ARG A 507 5.29 24.46 -13.60
C ARG A 507 5.53 24.10 -15.07
N ASP A 508 5.92 22.87 -15.36
CA ASP A 508 6.24 22.41 -16.71
C ASP A 508 5.75 20.99 -16.93
N GLU A 509 5.09 20.73 -18.04
CA GLU A 509 4.48 19.44 -18.33
C GLU A 509 5.52 18.31 -18.42
N GLY A 510 6.64 18.59 -19.06
CA GLY A 510 7.73 17.62 -19.21
C GLY A 510 8.38 17.26 -17.87
N ARG A 511 8.54 18.24 -16.97
CA ARG A 511 9.03 18.01 -15.61
C ARG A 511 8.04 17.23 -14.78
N ALA A 512 6.77 17.61 -14.82
CA ALA A 512 5.71 16.92 -14.09
C ALA A 512 5.64 15.45 -14.49
N ASN A 513 5.64 15.16 -15.79
CA ASN A 513 5.59 13.77 -16.28
C ASN A 513 6.82 12.95 -15.87
N ARG A 514 8.02 13.55 -15.86
CA ARG A 514 9.25 12.87 -15.40
C ARG A 514 9.22 12.59 -13.89
N VAL A 515 8.80 13.56 -13.09
CA VAL A 515 8.70 13.40 -11.63
C VAL A 515 7.59 12.41 -11.27
N LEU A 516 6.44 12.46 -11.93
CA LEU A 516 5.37 11.49 -11.74
C LEU A 516 5.80 10.07 -12.13
N LEU A 517 6.55 9.92 -13.22
CA LEU A 517 7.13 8.63 -13.61
C LEU A 517 8.12 8.11 -12.56
N ALA A 518 8.95 8.99 -11.98
CA ALA A 518 9.84 8.63 -10.88
C ALA A 518 9.03 8.21 -9.63
N CYS A 519 8.00 8.97 -9.27
CA CYS A 519 7.09 8.62 -8.17
C CYS A 519 6.42 7.25 -8.40
N ASP A 520 5.89 7.00 -9.60
CA ASP A 520 5.29 5.72 -9.97
C ASP A 520 6.30 4.57 -9.84
N THR A 521 7.52 4.79 -10.32
CA THR A 521 8.60 3.79 -10.23
C THR A 521 8.97 3.51 -8.77
N MET A 522 9.11 4.56 -7.95
CA MET A 522 9.37 4.40 -6.53
C MET A 522 8.24 3.65 -5.81
N GLN A 523 6.98 3.93 -6.12
CA GLN A 523 5.85 3.20 -5.51
C GLN A 523 5.78 1.72 -5.91
N THR A 524 6.38 1.33 -7.04
CA THR A 524 6.43 -0.07 -7.45
C THR A 524 7.47 -0.88 -6.68
N PHE A 525 8.43 -0.22 -6.03
CA PHE A 525 9.45 -0.91 -5.25
C PHE A 525 8.89 -1.39 -3.91
N PRO A 526 9.16 -2.64 -3.51
CA PRO A 526 8.89 -3.08 -2.16
C PRO A 526 9.57 -2.17 -1.14
N SER A 527 8.82 -1.72 -0.15
CA SER A 527 9.25 -0.74 0.86
C SER A 527 10.57 -1.11 1.56
N PHE A 528 10.87 -2.40 1.67
CA PHE A 528 12.08 -2.92 2.29
C PHE A 528 13.38 -2.50 1.58
N ILE A 529 13.32 -2.24 0.28
CA ILE A 529 14.49 -1.86 -0.53
C ILE A 529 15.04 -0.50 -0.11
N TYR A 530 14.17 0.41 0.37
CA TYR A 530 14.59 1.72 0.85
C TYR A 530 15.50 1.67 2.08
N LEU A 531 15.46 0.56 2.84
CA LEU A 531 16.34 0.38 3.99
C LEU A 531 17.81 0.19 3.60
N ILE A 532 18.08 -0.38 2.41
CA ILE A 532 19.44 -0.71 1.97
C ILE A 532 20.33 0.55 1.93
N PRO A 533 20.04 1.59 1.12
CA PRO A 533 20.89 2.76 1.01
C PRO A 533 20.95 3.56 2.31
N VAL A 534 19.89 3.53 3.10
CA VAL A 534 19.82 4.32 4.34
C VAL A 534 20.62 3.68 5.46
N ILE A 535 20.59 2.35 5.59
CA ILE A 535 21.46 1.63 6.54
C ILE A 535 22.93 1.82 6.17
N MET A 536 23.23 1.87 4.89
CA MET A 536 24.59 2.12 4.42
C MET A 536 25.11 3.49 4.83
N LEU A 537 24.29 4.54 4.68
CA LEU A 537 24.68 5.92 4.96
C LEU A 537 24.72 6.24 6.46
N PHE A 538 23.76 5.73 7.22
CA PHE A 538 23.57 6.14 8.61
C PHE A 538 23.78 5.01 9.63
N GLY A 539 23.97 3.77 9.17
CA GLY A 539 24.05 2.60 10.05
C GLY A 539 22.67 2.19 10.60
N VAL A 540 22.66 1.37 11.64
CA VAL A 540 21.46 0.85 12.30
C VAL A 540 21.08 1.77 13.47
N ASN A 541 20.15 2.70 13.26
CA ASN A 541 19.69 3.68 14.26
C ASN A 541 18.42 4.41 13.83
N ASP A 542 17.86 5.26 14.69
CA ASP A 542 16.64 6.03 14.45
C ASP A 542 16.75 7.00 13.25
N VAL A 543 17.94 7.56 12.97
CA VAL A 543 18.14 8.45 11.80
C VAL A 543 17.94 7.67 10.51
N ALA A 544 18.51 6.47 10.42
CA ALA A 544 18.30 5.59 9.28
C ALA A 544 16.82 5.25 9.10
N ALA A 545 16.13 4.89 10.18
CA ALA A 545 14.71 4.60 10.15
C ALA A 545 13.90 5.80 9.62
N ILE A 546 14.10 6.97 10.18
CA ILE A 546 13.41 8.20 9.78
C ILE A 546 13.74 8.58 8.33
N ALA A 547 14.99 8.46 7.90
CA ALA A 547 15.37 8.75 6.53
C ALA A 547 14.65 7.82 5.52
N ALA A 548 14.53 6.52 5.83
CA ALA A 548 13.75 5.59 5.02
C ALA A 548 12.27 5.97 4.97
N VAL A 549 11.70 6.39 6.11
CA VAL A 549 10.30 6.84 6.19
C VAL A 549 10.09 8.12 5.39
N VAL A 550 11.03 9.07 5.44
CA VAL A 550 10.99 10.33 4.65
C VAL A 550 10.99 10.03 3.17
N VAL A 551 11.91 9.18 2.68
CA VAL A 551 12.00 8.83 1.25
C VAL A 551 10.71 8.17 0.76
N PHE A 552 10.11 7.29 1.57
CA PHE A 552 8.85 6.63 1.21
C PHE A 552 7.65 7.58 1.28
N GLY A 553 7.59 8.46 2.28
CA GLY A 553 6.54 9.46 2.47
C GLY A 553 6.61 10.63 1.50
N LEU A 554 7.79 10.92 0.93
CA LEU A 554 7.99 11.98 -0.06
C LEU A 554 7.15 11.78 -1.33
N VAL A 555 6.97 10.52 -1.73
CA VAL A 555 6.33 10.15 -3.00
C VAL A 555 4.87 10.62 -3.08
N PRO A 556 3.96 10.26 -2.14
CA PRO A 556 2.59 10.75 -2.19
C PRO A 556 2.51 12.27 -2.06
N MET A 557 3.34 12.90 -1.20
CA MET A 557 3.32 14.35 -1.03
C MET A 557 3.63 15.07 -2.34
N THR A 558 4.69 14.67 -3.02
CA THR A 558 5.09 15.23 -4.33
C THR A 558 4.03 15.00 -5.39
N ARG A 559 3.52 13.78 -5.50
CA ARG A 559 2.53 13.38 -6.49
C ARG A 559 1.25 14.21 -6.37
N TYR A 560 0.62 14.21 -5.20
CA TYR A 560 -0.64 14.94 -4.99
C TYR A 560 -0.47 16.45 -5.05
N THR A 561 0.72 16.98 -4.79
CA THR A 561 1.03 18.40 -5.03
C THR A 561 1.03 18.71 -6.53
N ILE A 562 1.65 17.87 -7.36
CA ILE A 562 1.62 18.03 -8.82
C ILE A 562 0.19 17.89 -9.35
N GLU A 563 -0.53 16.84 -8.96
CA GLU A 563 -1.90 16.58 -9.40
C GLU A 563 -2.86 17.71 -8.97
N GLY A 564 -2.73 18.23 -7.76
CA GLY A 564 -3.55 19.32 -7.25
C GLY A 564 -3.32 20.63 -8.00
N LEU A 565 -2.08 21.00 -8.27
CA LEU A 565 -1.75 22.22 -9.00
C LEU A 565 -2.14 22.14 -10.48
N ARG A 566 -2.01 20.98 -11.10
CA ARG A 566 -2.42 20.74 -12.50
C ARG A 566 -3.94 20.54 -12.65
N GLY A 567 -4.62 20.20 -11.58
CA GLY A 567 -6.08 20.07 -11.55
C GLY A 567 -6.83 21.39 -11.38
N VAL A 568 -6.13 22.51 -11.26
CA VAL A 568 -6.79 23.84 -11.17
C VAL A 568 -7.46 24.17 -12.51
N PRO A 569 -8.76 24.55 -12.53
CA PRO A 569 -9.47 24.88 -13.75
C PRO A 569 -8.74 25.98 -14.54
N PRO A 570 -8.53 25.79 -15.86
CA PRO A 570 -7.79 26.77 -16.68
C PRO A 570 -8.45 28.14 -16.71
N GLN A 571 -9.79 28.21 -16.59
CA GLN A 571 -10.55 29.46 -16.55
C GLN A 571 -10.13 30.37 -15.40
N LEU A 572 -9.77 29.79 -14.24
CA LEU A 572 -9.29 30.58 -13.08
C LEU A 572 -7.88 31.14 -13.32
N LEU A 573 -7.05 30.40 -14.04
CA LEU A 573 -5.71 30.84 -14.40
C LEU A 573 -5.76 31.96 -15.44
N GLU A 574 -6.61 31.81 -16.46
CA GLU A 574 -6.89 32.85 -17.47
C GLU A 574 -7.45 34.12 -16.85
N ALA A 575 -8.41 33.99 -15.91
CA ALA A 575 -8.97 35.16 -15.18
C ALA A 575 -7.89 35.89 -14.36
N ALA A 576 -6.95 35.16 -13.74
CA ALA A 576 -5.84 35.76 -13.01
C ALA A 576 -4.88 36.50 -13.97
N ASP A 577 -4.56 35.91 -15.12
CA ASP A 577 -3.70 36.54 -16.14
C ASP A 577 -4.36 37.78 -16.73
N MET A 578 -5.65 37.72 -17.04
CA MET A 578 -6.44 38.90 -17.49
C MET A 578 -6.50 40.01 -16.45
N SER A 579 -6.42 39.68 -15.17
CA SER A 579 -6.34 40.66 -14.07
C SER A 579 -4.94 41.22 -13.86
N GLY A 580 -3.96 40.86 -14.70
CA GLY A 580 -2.57 41.32 -14.61
C GLY A 580 -1.76 40.66 -13.48
N ALA A 581 -2.21 39.55 -12.95
CA ALA A 581 -1.50 38.84 -11.89
C ALA A 581 -0.15 38.26 -12.40
N THR A 582 0.91 38.50 -11.64
CA THR A 582 2.20 37.87 -11.91
C THR A 582 2.15 36.36 -11.63
N ARG A 583 3.03 35.57 -12.26
CA ARG A 583 3.11 34.11 -12.02
C ARG A 583 3.20 33.75 -10.53
N ARG A 584 3.85 34.57 -9.71
CA ARG A 584 3.94 34.37 -8.26
C ARG A 584 2.61 34.62 -7.58
N GLN A 585 1.90 35.68 -7.95
CA GLN A 585 0.56 35.97 -7.44
C GLN A 585 -0.44 34.90 -7.84
N THR A 586 -0.44 34.48 -9.11
CA THR A 586 -1.29 33.36 -9.58
C THR A 586 -1.01 32.08 -8.79
N LEU A 587 0.27 31.77 -8.52
CA LEU A 587 0.60 30.56 -7.73
C LEU A 587 0.05 30.66 -6.28
N TRP A 588 0.33 31.78 -5.58
CA TRP A 588 0.01 31.89 -4.14
C TRP A 588 -1.46 32.20 -3.88
N ASN A 589 -2.11 32.99 -4.74
CA ASN A 589 -3.47 33.49 -4.50
C ASN A 589 -4.54 32.66 -5.22
N VAL A 590 -4.19 31.90 -6.26
CA VAL A 590 -5.15 31.11 -7.04
C VAL A 590 -4.80 29.61 -7.00
N SER A 591 -3.61 29.25 -7.54
CA SER A 591 -3.30 27.82 -7.77
C SER A 591 -3.15 27.04 -6.46
N LEU A 592 -2.37 27.53 -5.50
CA LEU A 592 -2.17 26.85 -4.21
C LEU A 592 -3.46 26.75 -3.39
N PRO A 593 -4.26 27.82 -3.18
CA PRO A 593 -5.52 27.71 -2.48
C PRO A 593 -6.48 26.69 -3.08
N MET A 594 -6.58 26.66 -4.41
CA MET A 594 -7.43 25.70 -5.14
C MET A 594 -6.87 24.26 -5.07
N ALA A 595 -5.56 24.09 -4.99
CA ALA A 595 -4.91 22.80 -4.88
C ALA A 595 -4.92 22.22 -3.45
N VAL A 596 -5.15 23.04 -2.41
CA VAL A 596 -5.10 22.62 -1.01
C VAL A 596 -5.89 21.34 -0.71
N PRO A 597 -7.13 21.15 -1.17
CA PRO A 597 -7.86 19.90 -0.90
C PRO A 597 -7.13 18.66 -1.39
N THR A 598 -6.56 18.72 -2.60
CA THR A 598 -5.79 17.59 -3.17
C THR A 598 -4.46 17.41 -2.46
N ILE A 599 -3.78 18.50 -2.10
CA ILE A 599 -2.53 18.46 -1.31
C ILE A 599 -2.78 17.83 0.06
N MET A 600 -3.94 18.08 0.69
CA MET A 600 -4.31 17.45 1.96
C MET A 600 -4.55 15.94 1.82
N ILE A 601 -5.07 15.48 0.69
CA ILE A 601 -5.10 14.03 0.40
C ILE A 601 -3.67 13.49 0.34
N GLY A 602 -2.76 14.24 -0.29
CA GLY A 602 -1.34 13.89 -0.33
C GLY A 602 -0.71 13.83 1.06
N LEU A 603 -0.98 14.80 1.92
CA LEU A 603 -0.51 14.81 3.30
C LEU A 603 -1.04 13.60 4.08
N ASN A 604 -2.33 13.29 3.93
CA ASN A 604 -2.94 12.12 4.56
C ASN A 604 -2.27 10.82 4.11
N GLN A 605 -2.05 10.65 2.82
CA GLN A 605 -1.33 9.50 2.27
C GLN A 605 0.12 9.45 2.76
N THR A 606 0.79 10.59 2.90
CA THR A 606 2.15 10.69 3.46
C THR A 606 2.18 10.17 4.89
N VAL A 607 1.21 10.53 5.73
CA VAL A 607 1.12 10.03 7.11
C VAL A 607 0.90 8.51 7.13
N MET A 608 -0.04 8.01 6.30
CA MET A 608 -0.32 6.58 6.22
C MET A 608 0.90 5.77 5.75
N PHE A 609 1.60 6.26 4.73
CA PHE A 609 2.82 5.63 4.22
C PHE A 609 3.95 5.70 5.26
N SER A 610 4.06 6.81 5.99
CA SER A 610 5.04 6.97 7.06
C SER A 610 4.78 6.02 8.23
N LEU A 611 3.54 5.89 8.70
CA LEU A 611 3.14 4.90 9.72
C LEU A 611 3.50 3.47 9.28
N PHE A 612 3.23 3.17 8.01
CA PHE A 612 3.53 1.88 7.44
C PHE A 612 5.03 1.59 7.41
N MET A 613 5.81 2.57 6.97
CA MET A 613 7.26 2.43 6.82
C MET A 613 7.99 2.42 8.17
N VAL A 614 7.51 3.15 9.18
CA VAL A 614 8.10 3.12 10.54
C VAL A 614 8.06 1.71 11.11
N ILE A 615 6.95 0.97 10.93
CA ILE A 615 6.85 -0.42 11.40
C ILE A 615 7.85 -1.34 10.70
N ILE A 616 8.09 -1.12 9.41
CA ILE A 616 9.10 -1.86 8.65
C ILE A 616 10.51 -1.45 9.12
N ALA A 617 10.73 -0.16 9.36
CA ALA A 617 12.00 0.36 9.84
C ALA A 617 12.36 -0.13 11.25
N ALA A 618 11.41 -0.65 12.03
CA ALA A 618 11.68 -1.27 13.33
C ALA A 618 12.70 -2.42 13.25
N PHE A 619 12.85 -3.04 12.07
CA PHE A 619 13.89 -4.06 11.83
C PHE A 619 15.32 -3.51 11.85
N ILE A 620 15.49 -2.20 11.79
CA ILE A 620 16.77 -1.52 11.97
C ILE A 620 16.97 -0.95 13.39
N GLY A 621 16.24 -1.48 14.37
CA GLY A 621 16.53 -1.28 15.79
C GLY A 621 15.84 -0.10 16.47
N THR A 622 14.76 0.44 15.92
CA THR A 622 13.94 1.46 16.61
C THR A 622 13.16 0.87 17.78
N GLN A 623 12.85 1.70 18.80
CA GLN A 623 12.15 1.25 20.03
C GLN A 623 10.66 1.63 20.02
N ASP A 624 9.99 1.47 18.90
CA ASP A 624 8.61 1.88 18.64
C ASP A 624 7.58 0.73 18.74
N LEU A 625 6.33 0.98 18.32
CA LEU A 625 5.29 -0.06 18.22
C LEU A 625 5.68 -1.17 17.23
N GLY A 626 6.44 -0.86 16.19
CA GLY A 626 6.91 -1.83 15.21
C GLY A 626 7.83 -2.89 15.82
N GLN A 627 8.75 -2.49 16.71
CA GLN A 627 9.63 -3.43 17.41
C GLN A 627 8.85 -4.39 18.30
N GLU A 628 7.85 -3.88 19.03
CA GLU A 628 7.00 -4.74 19.88
C GLU A 628 6.15 -5.69 19.04
N MET A 629 5.72 -5.25 17.86
CA MET A 629 4.99 -6.08 16.90
C MET A 629 5.89 -7.19 16.32
N GLN A 630 7.16 -6.88 16.04
CA GLN A 630 8.15 -7.87 15.65
C GLN A 630 8.41 -8.90 16.75
N ARG A 631 8.51 -8.46 18.02
CA ARG A 631 8.63 -9.35 19.18
C ARG A 631 7.40 -10.26 19.31
N ALA A 632 6.19 -9.71 19.15
CA ALA A 632 4.95 -10.47 19.16
C ALA A 632 4.90 -11.52 18.04
N LEU A 633 5.42 -11.18 16.86
CA LEU A 633 5.55 -12.13 15.73
C LEU A 633 6.51 -13.27 16.06
N SER A 634 7.67 -12.95 16.63
CA SER A 634 8.70 -13.94 16.99
C SER A 634 8.24 -14.88 18.13
N SER A 635 7.46 -14.34 19.09
CA SER A 635 6.87 -15.14 20.18
C SER A 635 5.53 -15.78 19.81
N THR A 636 5.01 -15.54 18.60
CA THR A 636 3.67 -16.00 18.14
C THR A 636 2.51 -15.57 19.05
N ASP A 637 2.63 -14.40 19.70
CA ASP A 637 1.61 -13.83 20.57
C ASP A 637 0.58 -13.05 19.75
N VAL A 638 -0.55 -13.71 19.47
CA VAL A 638 -1.61 -13.16 18.62
C VAL A 638 -2.28 -11.95 19.25
N GLY A 639 -2.61 -12.04 20.54
CA GLY A 639 -3.29 -10.95 21.24
C GLY A 639 -2.46 -9.69 21.29
N LYS A 640 -1.18 -9.81 21.66
CA LYS A 640 -0.23 -8.70 21.65
C LYS A 640 -0.08 -8.10 20.25
N GLY A 641 0.10 -8.93 19.23
CA GLY A 641 0.26 -8.48 17.84
C GLY A 641 -0.95 -7.74 17.29
N LEU A 642 -2.16 -8.23 17.56
CA LEU A 642 -3.40 -7.58 17.15
C LEU A 642 -3.63 -6.25 17.88
N VAL A 643 -3.39 -6.20 19.19
CA VAL A 643 -3.51 -4.95 19.98
C VAL A 643 -2.54 -3.88 19.45
N LEU A 644 -1.28 -4.24 19.24
CA LEU A 644 -0.28 -3.33 18.67
C LEU A 644 -0.67 -2.85 17.28
N GLY A 645 -1.17 -3.75 16.44
CA GLY A 645 -1.69 -3.41 15.11
C GLY A 645 -2.87 -2.45 15.17
N LEU A 646 -3.80 -2.66 16.09
CA LEU A 646 -4.92 -1.74 16.34
C LEU A 646 -4.43 -0.38 16.84
N CYS A 647 -3.41 -0.32 17.71
CA CYS A 647 -2.84 0.94 18.16
C CYS A 647 -2.32 1.77 16.97
N VAL A 648 -1.57 1.15 16.06
CA VAL A 648 -1.08 1.83 14.84
C VAL A 648 -2.24 2.24 13.93
N ALA A 649 -3.22 1.36 13.74
CA ALA A 649 -4.41 1.67 12.94
C ALA A 649 -5.20 2.85 13.53
N PHE A 650 -5.37 2.92 14.85
CA PHE A 650 -6.06 4.02 15.51
C PHE A 650 -5.30 5.34 15.39
N MET A 651 -3.96 5.33 15.43
CA MET A 651 -3.17 6.52 15.12
C MET A 651 -3.45 7.00 13.69
N GLY A 652 -3.37 6.10 12.71
CA GLY A 652 -3.65 6.40 11.30
C GLY A 652 -5.07 6.90 11.08
N LEU A 653 -6.09 6.19 11.62
CA LEU A 653 -7.49 6.56 11.49
C LEU A 653 -7.82 7.91 12.15
N THR A 654 -7.14 8.26 13.24
CA THR A 654 -7.29 9.58 13.87
C THR A 654 -6.86 10.68 12.92
N VAL A 655 -5.68 10.54 12.32
CA VAL A 655 -5.15 11.54 11.38
C VAL A 655 -5.97 11.58 10.09
N ASP A 656 -6.33 10.41 9.54
CA ASP A 656 -7.20 10.31 8.35
C ASP A 656 -8.55 11.01 8.56
N HIS A 657 -9.17 10.76 9.71
CA HIS A 657 -10.45 11.41 10.05
C HIS A 657 -10.32 12.93 10.14
N LEU A 658 -9.26 13.43 10.78
CA LEU A 658 -9.04 14.87 10.95
C LEU A 658 -8.73 15.57 9.62
N ILE A 659 -7.77 15.05 8.87
CA ILE A 659 -7.36 15.63 7.59
C ILE A 659 -8.49 15.51 6.56
N GLY A 660 -9.17 14.37 6.50
CA GLY A 660 -10.26 14.12 5.57
C GLY A 660 -11.46 15.06 5.82
N ARG A 661 -11.83 15.28 7.08
CA ARG A 661 -12.90 16.26 7.44
C ARG A 661 -12.51 17.69 7.09
N TRP A 662 -11.30 18.09 7.44
CA TRP A 662 -10.80 19.43 7.12
C TRP A 662 -10.71 19.67 5.61
N GLY A 663 -10.19 18.69 4.85
CA GLY A 663 -10.14 18.76 3.39
C GLY A 663 -11.52 18.85 2.74
N ALA A 664 -12.50 18.07 3.22
CA ALA A 664 -13.87 18.12 2.75
C ALA A 664 -14.55 19.50 3.02
N GLU A 665 -14.29 20.09 4.18
CA GLU A 665 -14.78 21.42 4.50
C GLU A 665 -14.19 22.48 3.56
N ARG A 666 -12.88 22.42 3.31
CA ARG A 666 -12.21 23.33 2.35
C ARG A 666 -12.73 23.16 0.93
N SER A 667 -12.93 21.93 0.47
CA SER A 667 -13.54 21.67 -0.85
C SER A 667 -14.92 22.30 -0.99
N ARG A 668 -15.74 22.23 0.05
CA ARG A 668 -17.08 22.89 0.07
C ARG A 668 -16.97 24.40 0.01
N LEU A 669 -16.06 25.01 0.79
CA LEU A 669 -15.85 26.47 0.80
C LEU A 669 -15.34 26.99 -0.55
N LEU A 670 -14.61 26.17 -1.30
CA LEU A 670 -14.10 26.52 -2.64
C LEU A 670 -15.07 26.15 -3.77
N GLY A 671 -16.26 25.61 -3.45
CA GLY A 671 -17.26 25.21 -4.46
C GLY A 671 -16.84 24.04 -5.34
N LEU A 672 -15.85 23.25 -4.92
CA LEU A 672 -15.33 22.11 -5.67
C LEU A 672 -16.17 20.82 -5.51
N THR A 673 -17.11 20.81 -4.56
CA THR A 673 -18.07 19.72 -4.34
C THR A 673 -19.47 20.28 -4.38
N SER A 674 -20.29 19.82 -5.32
CA SER A 674 -21.74 20.05 -5.38
C SER A 674 -22.48 19.26 -4.31
#